data_f8d95dd1cc8769547224e86696fc65f0
#
_entry.id   f8d95dd1cc8769547224e86696fc65f0
#
_cell.length_a   1.000
_cell.length_b   1.000
_cell.length_c   1.000
_cell.angle_alpha   90.00
_cell.angle_beta   90.00
_cell.angle_gamma   90.00
#
_symmetry.space_group_name_H-M   'P 1'
#
loop_
_entity.id
_entity.type
_entity.pdbx_description
1 polymer ?
#
loop_
_entity_poly.entity_id
_entity_poly.type
_entity_poly.pdbx_seq_one_letter_code
_entity_poly.pdbx_strand_id
1 'polypeptide(L)'
;MATHTALDEQRSAATLLEGIRRADDLTVAASRDGGARAVRLLAQAATDPSDQLTAIAAVHALAQVFDDSADEVLVALLHHDSAFLREHSAWAFGTRLPRYDAIADLVTLVRQGGFTGMLAQRTLEQWGSSAADQVALFLEGSLLGMTETDARTRLIETIGLIPGRIPERLLRRVATDRAESLPARAAAIAGIGDRSPSEAVLELLSVLSQDDNASELAAVARLALFDLTATTASAPPWRQGATIAQLFLHADIDGELSQVGAGDNGGIATLLVRLGDALVAEPASRGSGTESAAASALRAPFVGSRLGTGREDRVDRVITMSRGSHESALDGLADVGATRRGHSFAAVPFVGGPVPSIDSWPRRVAAQRGIRRILRSAGVVDAIHLRMADVGSLAAATVARDLDIPVVFTVAPDPHGVIDSLESSGALTRTNFGEVDAVEHFWFRARLVQRLAADAAHTVLFPRPHLQQDIERLIGIDIDAHPERHSVIPEGIDLAVIDRARTDALASLSQSGVSGLDASDDDLSHDQDPIDHFDHDLDRIDRTNMDDARAVSAALAFDQLDALLGTLPPSRRGLPLLISVGRLHRVKGMAALVEAWTGDPTLQERCNLLIVGGDLEHPSFDEGIELARMARSLSGANRDDAASHGLLLAGHRANDTVARWLAAIRYGRPGLAAPFGVYVCASMKEEFGIALLEAMATGLAVVAPNGGGPATYVENGVTGFLVDTGDAQALGFGIRDALAVAAGVHGGEYADLARRMVADNFTIEAMASTLGSVYRDVAVATEPVAWELSVS
;
A
#
# COMPACT_ATOMS: atom_id res chain seq x y z
N MET A 1 -6.99 -5.30 41.86
CA MET A 1 -6.98 -3.81 41.97
C MET A 1 -6.38 -3.17 40.75
N ALA A 2 -5.29 -3.70 40.21
CA ALA A 2 -4.65 -3.16 39.01
C ALA A 2 -5.55 -3.18 37.77
N THR A 3 -6.29 -4.27 37.54
CA THR A 3 -7.23 -4.37 36.40
C THR A 3 -8.33 -3.31 36.44
N HIS A 4 -8.90 -3.01 37.63
CA HIS A 4 -9.94 -1.97 37.76
C HIS A 4 -9.40 -0.58 37.43
N THR A 5 -8.21 -0.25 37.96
CA THR A 5 -7.54 1.03 37.68
C THR A 5 -7.21 1.16 36.18
N ALA A 6 -6.61 0.14 35.58
CA ALA A 6 -6.29 0.17 34.15
C ALA A 6 -7.53 0.25 33.26
N LEU A 7 -8.65 -0.38 33.65
CA LEU A 7 -9.94 -0.26 32.96
C LEU A 7 -10.49 1.17 33.04
N ASP A 8 -10.41 1.80 34.21
CA ASP A 8 -10.85 3.18 34.40
C ASP A 8 -9.98 4.16 33.60
N GLU A 9 -8.65 3.94 33.57
CA GLU A 9 -7.71 4.71 32.76
C GLU A 9 -7.99 4.56 31.26
N GLN A 10 -8.28 3.34 30.80
CA GLN A 10 -8.64 3.10 29.41
C GLN A 10 -9.97 3.77 29.02
N ARG A 11 -10.97 3.75 29.90
CA ARG A 11 -12.26 4.43 29.70
C ARG A 11 -12.15 5.96 29.69
N SER A 12 -11.22 6.51 30.49
CA SER A 12 -10.98 7.94 30.61
C SER A 12 -9.97 8.49 29.58
N ALA A 13 -9.48 7.66 28.68
CA ALA A 13 -8.57 8.10 27.61
C ALA A 13 -9.22 9.23 26.80
N ALA A 14 -8.42 10.28 26.53
CA ALA A 14 -8.91 11.51 25.90
C ALA A 14 -9.26 11.30 24.42
N THR A 15 -8.62 10.33 23.75
CA THR A 15 -8.84 10.01 22.35
C THR A 15 -9.02 8.51 22.14
N LEU A 16 -9.63 8.12 21.02
CA LEU A 16 -9.77 6.71 20.64
C LEU A 16 -8.41 6.01 20.48
N LEU A 17 -7.44 6.69 19.88
CA LEU A 17 -6.08 6.18 19.73
C LEU A 17 -5.37 5.96 21.06
N GLU A 18 -5.53 6.88 22.00
CA GLU A 18 -5.03 6.68 23.38
C GLU A 18 -5.74 5.48 24.02
N GLY A 19 -7.06 5.35 23.86
CA GLY A 19 -7.84 4.21 24.36
C GLY A 19 -7.37 2.87 23.79
N ILE A 20 -6.99 2.82 22.52
CA ILE A 20 -6.39 1.64 21.88
C ILE A 20 -5.03 1.30 22.53
N ARG A 21 -4.17 2.28 22.80
CA ARG A 21 -2.88 2.06 23.47
C ARG A 21 -3.04 1.62 24.95
N ARG A 22 -3.94 2.28 25.70
CA ARG A 22 -4.23 1.93 27.10
C ARG A 22 -4.77 0.50 27.26
N ALA A 23 -5.29 -0.10 26.19
CA ALA A 23 -5.70 -1.50 26.20
C ALA A 23 -4.52 -2.46 26.50
N ASP A 24 -3.28 -2.09 26.21
CA ASP A 24 -2.10 -2.88 26.55
C ASP A 24 -1.84 -2.88 28.07
N ASP A 25 -1.98 -1.71 28.70
CA ASP A 25 -1.87 -1.59 30.15
C ASP A 25 -2.97 -2.42 30.85
N LEU A 26 -4.20 -2.37 30.32
CA LEU A 26 -5.29 -3.21 30.78
C LEU A 26 -4.99 -4.71 30.64
N THR A 27 -4.43 -5.10 29.50
CA THR A 27 -4.05 -6.48 29.20
C THR A 27 -2.98 -6.98 30.19
N VAL A 28 -1.94 -6.18 30.44
CA VAL A 28 -0.86 -6.48 31.39
C VAL A 28 -1.41 -6.54 32.83
N ALA A 29 -2.28 -5.60 33.22
CA ALA A 29 -2.90 -5.59 34.52
C ALA A 29 -3.80 -6.82 34.75
N ALA A 30 -4.60 -7.20 33.77
CA ALA A 30 -5.46 -8.38 33.79
C ALA A 30 -4.65 -9.69 33.96
N SER A 31 -3.55 -9.82 33.20
CA SER A 31 -2.65 -10.97 33.31
C SER A 31 -2.03 -11.10 34.72
N ARG A 32 -1.69 -9.98 35.36
CA ARG A 32 -1.07 -9.97 36.71
C ARG A 32 -2.08 -10.21 37.81
N ASP A 33 -3.27 -9.59 37.75
CA ASP A 33 -4.30 -9.74 38.80
C ASP A 33 -4.94 -11.15 38.77
N GLY A 34 -5.20 -11.67 37.55
CA GLY A 34 -5.80 -12.98 37.32
C GLY A 34 -7.15 -13.21 38.03
N GLY A 35 -7.70 -14.42 37.91
CA GLY A 35 -8.81 -14.97 38.69
C GLY A 35 -10.20 -14.36 38.43
N ALA A 36 -11.21 -14.98 39.06
CA ALA A 36 -12.62 -14.73 38.81
C ALA A 36 -13.11 -13.29 39.00
N ARG A 37 -12.41 -12.44 39.78
CA ARG A 37 -12.80 -11.06 39.97
C ARG A 37 -12.44 -10.23 38.72
N ALA A 38 -11.24 -10.43 38.20
CA ALA A 38 -10.81 -9.78 36.96
C ALA A 38 -11.71 -10.20 35.79
N VAL A 39 -12.00 -11.52 35.70
CA VAL A 39 -12.90 -12.07 34.68
C VAL A 39 -14.28 -11.42 34.73
N ARG A 40 -14.92 -11.33 35.89
CA ARG A 40 -16.25 -10.68 35.99
C ARG A 40 -16.24 -9.24 35.60
N LEU A 41 -15.22 -8.48 35.99
CA LEU A 41 -15.06 -7.06 35.63
C LEU A 41 -14.93 -6.89 34.13
N LEU A 42 -14.06 -7.69 33.52
CA LEU A 42 -13.79 -7.63 32.07
C LEU A 42 -14.99 -8.17 31.27
N ALA A 43 -15.67 -9.23 31.72
CA ALA A 43 -16.88 -9.74 31.07
C ALA A 43 -18.02 -8.69 31.05
N GLN A 44 -18.17 -7.95 32.14
CA GLN A 44 -19.14 -6.84 32.19
C GLN A 44 -18.75 -5.72 31.23
N ALA A 45 -17.47 -5.37 31.16
CA ALA A 45 -16.99 -4.35 30.22
C ALA A 45 -17.10 -4.80 28.76
N ALA A 46 -16.85 -6.08 28.45
CA ALA A 46 -16.95 -6.63 27.10
C ALA A 46 -18.40 -6.64 26.55
N THR A 47 -19.40 -6.64 27.42
CA THR A 47 -20.82 -6.64 27.03
C THR A 47 -21.51 -5.29 27.24
N ASP A 48 -20.78 -4.23 27.55
CA ASP A 48 -21.32 -2.87 27.70
C ASP A 48 -21.54 -2.21 26.34
N PRO A 49 -22.78 -2.01 25.89
CA PRO A 49 -23.05 -1.45 24.57
C PRO A 49 -22.74 0.05 24.46
N SER A 50 -22.51 0.73 25.57
CA SER A 50 -22.28 2.18 25.63
C SER A 50 -20.83 2.55 25.31
N ASP A 51 -19.89 1.59 25.38
CA ASP A 51 -18.46 1.80 25.12
C ASP A 51 -17.85 0.59 24.39
N GLN A 52 -18.06 0.54 23.09
CA GLN A 52 -17.60 -0.57 22.24
C GLN A 52 -16.06 -0.64 22.15
N LEU A 53 -15.35 0.50 22.28
CA LEU A 53 -13.89 0.51 22.34
C LEU A 53 -13.38 -0.23 23.59
N THR A 54 -13.96 0.05 24.74
CA THR A 54 -13.64 -0.66 25.99
C THR A 54 -14.06 -2.14 25.89
N ALA A 55 -15.17 -2.45 25.25
CA ALA A 55 -15.60 -3.82 25.05
C ALA A 55 -14.54 -4.64 24.29
N ILE A 56 -13.98 -4.11 23.20
CA ILE A 56 -12.88 -4.76 22.46
C ILE A 56 -11.64 -4.92 23.36
N ALA A 57 -11.23 -3.87 24.06
CA ALA A 57 -10.08 -3.92 24.97
C ALA A 57 -10.25 -5.00 26.06
N ALA A 58 -11.47 -5.11 26.61
CA ALA A 58 -11.80 -6.13 27.61
C ALA A 58 -11.74 -7.57 27.07
N VAL A 59 -12.17 -7.79 25.82
CA VAL A 59 -12.05 -9.11 25.15
C VAL A 59 -10.58 -9.52 25.06
N HIS A 60 -9.70 -8.63 24.60
CA HIS A 60 -8.25 -8.92 24.52
C HIS A 60 -7.60 -9.08 25.89
N ALA A 61 -8.03 -8.32 26.89
CA ALA A 61 -7.56 -8.47 28.26
C ALA A 61 -8.01 -9.81 28.87
N LEU A 62 -9.26 -10.27 28.63
CA LEU A 62 -9.74 -11.61 29.04
C LEU A 62 -8.84 -12.71 28.49
N ALA A 63 -8.35 -12.58 27.26
CA ALA A 63 -7.47 -13.57 26.68
C ALA A 63 -6.13 -13.75 27.43
N GLN A 64 -5.75 -12.82 28.28
CA GLN A 64 -4.52 -12.90 29.10
C GLN A 64 -4.79 -13.33 30.55
N VAL A 65 -6.04 -13.56 30.91
CA VAL A 65 -6.38 -14.11 32.22
C VAL A 65 -6.40 -15.65 32.15
N PHE A 66 -5.42 -16.31 32.77
CA PHE A 66 -5.34 -17.78 32.81
C PHE A 66 -6.29 -18.38 33.86
N ASP A 67 -7.58 -18.35 33.53
CA ASP A 67 -8.68 -18.88 34.36
C ASP A 67 -9.74 -19.47 33.41
N ASP A 68 -10.28 -20.65 33.75
CA ASP A 68 -11.28 -21.32 32.89
C ASP A 68 -12.54 -20.47 32.68
N SER A 69 -12.91 -19.64 33.66
CA SER A 69 -14.05 -18.74 33.51
C SER A 69 -13.82 -17.64 32.46
N ALA A 70 -12.56 -17.27 32.17
CA ALA A 70 -12.25 -16.36 31.05
C ALA A 70 -12.50 -17.04 29.70
N ASP A 71 -12.15 -18.31 29.58
CA ASP A 71 -12.42 -19.11 28.39
C ASP A 71 -13.93 -19.27 28.15
N GLU A 72 -14.72 -19.55 29.24
CA GLU A 72 -16.18 -19.62 29.12
C GLU A 72 -16.81 -18.33 28.63
N VAL A 73 -16.31 -17.16 29.07
CA VAL A 73 -16.77 -15.85 28.57
C VAL A 73 -16.40 -15.67 27.09
N LEU A 74 -15.17 -16.01 26.72
CA LEU A 74 -14.73 -15.88 25.32
C LEU A 74 -15.51 -16.81 24.39
N VAL A 75 -15.83 -18.05 24.81
CA VAL A 75 -16.72 -18.97 24.06
C VAL A 75 -18.10 -18.36 23.90
N ALA A 76 -18.68 -17.82 24.98
CA ALA A 76 -19.99 -17.14 24.87
C ALA A 76 -19.98 -15.97 23.91
N LEU A 77 -18.88 -15.20 23.83
CA LEU A 77 -18.72 -14.09 22.91
C LEU A 77 -18.59 -14.53 21.44
N LEU A 78 -18.14 -15.76 21.13
CA LEU A 78 -18.19 -16.30 19.77
C LEU A 78 -19.61 -16.44 19.22
N HIS A 79 -20.61 -16.53 20.10
CA HIS A 79 -22.03 -16.61 19.74
C HIS A 79 -22.78 -15.28 19.89
N HIS A 80 -22.09 -14.21 20.26
CA HIS A 80 -22.73 -12.91 20.50
C HIS A 80 -23.34 -12.32 19.22
N ASP A 81 -24.44 -11.57 19.32
CA ASP A 81 -25.12 -10.96 18.19
C ASP A 81 -24.24 -9.93 17.48
N SER A 82 -23.42 -9.17 18.22
CA SER A 82 -22.49 -8.18 17.67
C SER A 82 -21.34 -8.83 16.92
N ALA A 83 -21.18 -8.48 15.66
CA ALA A 83 -20.15 -9.04 14.78
C ALA A 83 -18.73 -8.80 15.31
N PHE A 84 -18.46 -7.57 15.78
CA PHE A 84 -17.12 -7.21 16.29
C PHE A 84 -16.74 -8.04 17.52
N LEU A 85 -17.69 -8.41 18.40
CA LEU A 85 -17.37 -9.25 19.56
C LEU A 85 -17.03 -10.69 19.16
N ARG A 86 -17.73 -11.26 18.16
CA ARG A 86 -17.35 -12.57 17.60
C ARG A 86 -15.95 -12.53 16.98
N GLU A 87 -15.65 -11.48 16.25
CA GLU A 87 -14.38 -11.26 15.56
C GLU A 87 -13.22 -11.17 16.56
N HIS A 88 -13.34 -10.24 17.53
CA HIS A 88 -12.28 -10.07 18.52
C HIS A 88 -12.12 -11.27 19.45
N SER A 89 -13.21 -12.01 19.73
CA SER A 89 -13.13 -13.25 20.50
C SER A 89 -12.39 -14.35 19.71
N ALA A 90 -12.68 -14.51 18.42
CA ALA A 90 -11.97 -15.44 17.57
C ALA A 90 -10.46 -15.13 17.50
N TRP A 91 -10.11 -13.84 17.43
CA TRP A 91 -8.71 -13.40 17.49
C TRP A 91 -8.07 -13.63 18.87
N ALA A 92 -8.78 -13.30 19.95
CA ALA A 92 -8.31 -13.43 21.32
C ALA A 92 -7.92 -14.88 21.66
N PHE A 93 -8.64 -15.86 21.14
CA PHE A 93 -8.31 -17.28 21.28
C PHE A 93 -6.96 -17.68 20.68
N GLY A 94 -6.42 -16.91 19.73
CA GLY A 94 -5.08 -17.15 19.17
C GLY A 94 -3.96 -17.07 20.22
N THR A 95 -4.16 -16.38 21.35
CA THR A 95 -3.18 -16.30 22.45
C THR A 95 -3.42 -17.31 23.56
N ARG A 96 -4.44 -18.17 23.44
CA ARG A 96 -4.82 -19.15 24.45
C ARG A 96 -4.51 -20.58 24.02
N LEU A 97 -4.48 -21.47 24.98
CA LEU A 97 -4.39 -22.91 24.74
C LEU A 97 -5.67 -23.42 24.03
N PRO A 98 -5.56 -24.46 23.19
CA PRO A 98 -6.69 -25.00 22.45
C PRO A 98 -7.87 -25.43 23.39
N ARG A 99 -9.07 -24.96 23.02
CA ARG A 99 -10.32 -25.30 23.67
C ARG A 99 -11.19 -26.08 22.70
N TYR A 100 -11.51 -27.33 23.07
CA TYR A 100 -12.27 -28.22 22.18
C TYR A 100 -13.71 -27.74 21.94
N ASP A 101 -14.31 -27.08 22.93
CA ASP A 101 -15.63 -26.47 22.85
C ASP A 101 -15.68 -25.25 21.91
N ALA A 102 -14.57 -24.57 21.68
CA ALA A 102 -14.48 -23.44 20.77
C ALA A 102 -14.13 -23.83 19.32
N ILE A 103 -13.58 -25.03 19.05
CA ILE A 103 -13.15 -25.43 17.71
C ILE A 103 -14.29 -25.39 16.70
N ALA A 104 -15.50 -25.89 17.08
CA ALA A 104 -16.64 -25.93 16.16
C ALA A 104 -17.10 -24.53 15.76
N ASP A 105 -17.04 -23.56 16.67
CA ASP A 105 -17.43 -22.18 16.44
C ASP A 105 -16.42 -21.48 15.54
N LEU A 106 -15.12 -21.66 15.81
CA LEU A 106 -14.06 -21.13 14.94
C LEU A 106 -14.15 -21.72 13.54
N VAL A 107 -14.43 -23.01 13.38
CA VAL A 107 -14.65 -23.64 12.07
C VAL A 107 -15.89 -23.06 11.37
N THR A 108 -16.94 -22.72 12.15
CA THR A 108 -18.12 -22.04 11.61
C THR A 108 -17.79 -20.64 11.08
N LEU A 109 -16.97 -19.87 11.79
CA LEU A 109 -16.48 -18.57 11.34
C LEU A 109 -15.61 -18.70 10.09
N VAL A 110 -14.73 -19.71 10.00
CA VAL A 110 -13.97 -20.01 8.77
C VAL A 110 -14.89 -20.24 7.58
N ARG A 111 -16.00 -21.00 7.78
CA ARG A 111 -16.99 -21.24 6.71
C ARG A 111 -17.65 -19.94 6.25
N GLN A 112 -17.95 -19.02 7.17
CA GLN A 112 -18.53 -17.70 6.82
C GLN A 112 -17.56 -16.87 6.00
N GLY A 113 -16.25 -17.00 6.25
CA GLY A 113 -15.21 -16.28 5.50
C GLY A 113 -15.05 -14.84 5.94
N GLY A 114 -14.56 -14.00 5.03
CA GLY A 114 -14.25 -12.61 5.32
C GLY A 114 -13.10 -12.45 6.31
N PHE A 115 -13.00 -11.27 6.91
CA PHE A 115 -11.95 -10.95 7.87
C PHE A 115 -12.06 -11.81 9.16
N THR A 116 -13.27 -11.94 9.71
CA THR A 116 -13.54 -12.78 10.88
C THR A 116 -13.14 -14.25 10.64
N GLY A 117 -13.44 -14.77 9.44
CA GLY A 117 -13.02 -16.12 9.02
C GLY A 117 -11.50 -16.27 8.94
N MET A 118 -10.79 -15.26 8.48
CA MET A 118 -9.32 -15.24 8.46
C MET A 118 -8.73 -15.25 9.88
N LEU A 119 -9.31 -14.49 10.82
CA LEU A 119 -8.88 -14.52 12.22
C LEU A 119 -9.10 -15.89 12.87
N ALA A 120 -10.27 -16.49 12.65
CA ALA A 120 -10.57 -17.85 13.12
C ALA A 120 -9.61 -18.89 12.50
N GLN A 121 -9.30 -18.78 11.21
CA GLN A 121 -8.31 -19.61 10.53
C GLN A 121 -6.93 -19.50 11.18
N ARG A 122 -6.46 -18.27 11.49
CA ARG A 122 -5.19 -18.06 12.20
C ARG A 122 -5.16 -18.69 13.57
N THR A 123 -6.25 -18.60 14.32
CA THR A 123 -6.38 -19.24 15.64
C THR A 123 -6.30 -20.75 15.52
N LEU A 124 -7.02 -21.35 14.56
CA LEU A 124 -6.94 -22.80 14.32
C LEU A 124 -5.55 -23.25 13.85
N GLU A 125 -4.87 -22.46 13.01
CA GLU A 125 -3.49 -22.69 12.60
C GLU A 125 -2.54 -22.73 13.81
N GLN A 126 -2.64 -21.77 14.72
CA GLN A 126 -1.84 -21.73 15.95
C GLN A 126 -2.13 -22.93 16.84
N TRP A 127 -3.40 -23.29 16.99
CA TRP A 127 -3.81 -24.47 17.77
C TRP A 127 -3.40 -25.78 17.12
N GLY A 128 -3.24 -25.80 15.79
CA GLY A 128 -2.72 -26.94 15.04
C GLY A 128 -1.33 -27.38 15.49
N SER A 129 -0.54 -26.51 16.10
CA SER A 129 0.78 -26.88 16.64
C SER A 129 0.73 -27.84 17.83
N SER A 130 -0.36 -27.83 18.62
CA SER A 130 -0.51 -28.62 19.84
C SER A 130 -1.77 -29.52 19.88
N ALA A 131 -2.78 -29.25 19.02
CA ALA A 131 -4.05 -29.98 18.96
C ALA A 131 -4.42 -30.37 17.51
N ALA A 132 -3.43 -30.76 16.69
CA ALA A 132 -3.60 -31.01 15.27
C ALA A 132 -4.72 -32.00 14.94
N ASP A 133 -4.75 -33.15 15.61
CA ASP A 133 -5.72 -34.21 15.30
C ASP A 133 -7.15 -33.76 15.64
N GLN A 134 -7.36 -33.02 16.74
CA GLN A 134 -8.67 -32.51 17.13
C GLN A 134 -9.17 -31.48 16.13
N VAL A 135 -8.34 -30.47 15.80
CA VAL A 135 -8.71 -29.47 14.81
C VAL A 135 -9.01 -30.12 13.46
N ALA A 136 -8.18 -31.09 13.03
CA ALA A 136 -8.36 -31.82 11.76
C ALA A 136 -9.69 -32.59 11.73
N LEU A 137 -10.09 -33.24 12.84
CA LEU A 137 -11.35 -34.00 12.91
C LEU A 137 -12.58 -33.07 12.82
N PHE A 138 -12.55 -31.90 13.45
CA PHE A 138 -13.62 -30.90 13.31
C PHE A 138 -13.73 -30.36 11.91
N LEU A 139 -12.60 -30.08 11.27
CA LEU A 139 -12.54 -29.63 9.86
C LEU A 139 -13.04 -30.74 8.92
N GLU A 140 -12.63 -32.00 9.12
CA GLU A 140 -13.12 -33.14 8.33
C GLU A 140 -14.62 -33.31 8.48
N GLY A 141 -15.14 -33.26 9.73
CA GLY A 141 -16.57 -33.32 10.00
C GLY A 141 -17.37 -32.21 9.33
N SER A 142 -16.82 -31.00 9.30
CA SER A 142 -17.45 -29.85 8.65
C SER A 142 -17.46 -29.91 7.13
N LEU A 143 -16.53 -30.65 6.51
CA LEU A 143 -16.55 -30.93 5.06
C LEU A 143 -17.68 -31.88 4.66
N LEU A 144 -18.14 -32.73 5.57
CA LEU A 144 -19.24 -33.65 5.30
C LEU A 144 -20.54 -32.86 5.09
N GLY A 145 -21.12 -32.99 3.90
CA GLY A 145 -22.36 -32.29 3.55
C GLY A 145 -22.19 -30.80 3.17
N MET A 146 -20.97 -30.28 3.17
CA MET A 146 -20.70 -28.92 2.70
C MET A 146 -20.71 -28.88 1.17
N THR A 147 -21.70 -28.21 0.58
CA THR A 147 -21.88 -28.09 -0.87
C THR A 147 -21.54 -26.72 -1.41
N GLU A 148 -21.48 -25.70 -0.56
CA GLU A 148 -21.11 -24.34 -0.93
C GLU A 148 -19.61 -24.28 -1.22
N THR A 149 -19.25 -23.90 -2.45
CA THR A 149 -17.89 -24.00 -3.00
C THR A 149 -16.86 -23.18 -2.22
N ASP A 150 -17.21 -21.94 -1.88
CA ASP A 150 -16.26 -21.03 -1.22
C ASP A 150 -15.99 -21.44 0.21
N ALA A 151 -17.04 -21.82 0.98
CA ALA A 151 -16.86 -22.34 2.33
C ALA A 151 -16.04 -23.62 2.33
N ARG A 152 -16.30 -24.50 1.36
CA ARG A 152 -15.55 -25.76 1.18
C ARG A 152 -14.09 -25.48 0.88
N THR A 153 -13.79 -24.53 -0.01
CA THR A 153 -12.44 -24.11 -0.35
C THR A 153 -11.70 -23.55 0.88
N ARG A 154 -12.35 -22.68 1.66
CA ARG A 154 -11.78 -22.11 2.91
C ARG A 154 -11.46 -23.19 3.94
N LEU A 155 -12.34 -24.18 4.11
CA LEU A 155 -12.08 -25.32 5.00
C LEU A 155 -10.87 -26.13 4.55
N ILE A 156 -10.75 -26.41 3.23
CA ILE A 156 -9.63 -27.18 2.67
C ILE A 156 -8.33 -26.39 2.80
N GLU A 157 -8.33 -25.07 2.55
CA GLU A 157 -7.18 -24.23 2.79
C GLU A 157 -6.75 -24.28 4.26
N THR A 158 -7.72 -24.20 5.19
CA THR A 158 -7.45 -24.33 6.64
C THR A 158 -6.87 -25.69 7.00
N ILE A 159 -7.37 -26.79 6.42
CA ILE A 159 -6.78 -28.13 6.56
C ILE A 159 -5.32 -28.12 6.09
N GLY A 160 -5.01 -27.37 5.04
CA GLY A 160 -3.64 -27.19 4.53
C GLY A 160 -2.68 -26.63 5.59
N LEU A 161 -3.16 -25.81 6.51
CA LEU A 161 -2.35 -25.19 7.58
C LEU A 161 -2.14 -26.11 8.80
N ILE A 162 -2.95 -27.17 8.97
CA ILE A 162 -2.86 -28.06 10.11
C ILE A 162 -1.88 -29.19 9.83
N PRO A 163 -0.86 -29.42 10.66
CA PRO A 163 0.09 -30.51 10.46
C PRO A 163 -0.53 -31.88 10.75
N GLY A 164 0.07 -32.95 10.28
CA GLY A 164 -0.29 -34.33 10.63
C GLY A 164 -0.86 -35.15 9.49
N ARG A 165 -1.10 -36.47 9.81
CA ARG A 165 -1.50 -37.47 8.82
C ARG A 165 -2.95 -37.34 8.37
N ILE A 166 -3.86 -36.87 9.26
CA ILE A 166 -5.28 -36.70 8.92
C ILE A 166 -5.43 -35.61 7.85
N PRO A 167 -4.89 -34.40 8.04
CA PRO A 167 -4.92 -33.36 7.02
C PRO A 167 -4.28 -33.81 5.70
N GLU A 168 -3.11 -34.45 5.73
CA GLU A 168 -2.45 -34.94 4.52
C GLU A 168 -3.32 -35.90 3.71
N ARG A 169 -3.95 -36.88 4.36
CA ARG A 169 -4.88 -37.82 3.72
C ARG A 169 -6.07 -37.08 3.08
N LEU A 170 -6.63 -36.10 3.78
CA LEU A 170 -7.75 -35.30 3.26
C LEU A 170 -7.37 -34.48 2.05
N LEU A 171 -6.24 -33.77 2.11
CA LEU A 171 -5.73 -32.98 0.99
C LEU A 171 -5.48 -33.84 -0.24
N ARG A 172 -4.84 -35.03 -0.10
CA ARG A 172 -4.60 -35.94 -1.21
C ARG A 172 -5.90 -36.44 -1.82
N ARG A 173 -6.91 -36.78 -1.02
CA ARG A 173 -8.25 -37.18 -1.48
C ARG A 173 -8.91 -36.08 -2.31
N VAL A 174 -8.94 -34.85 -1.78
CA VAL A 174 -9.57 -33.71 -2.46
C VAL A 174 -8.82 -33.35 -3.74
N ALA A 175 -7.50 -33.34 -3.75
CA ALA A 175 -6.68 -33.02 -4.91
C ALA A 175 -6.94 -33.97 -6.09
N THR A 176 -7.23 -35.24 -5.81
CA THR A 176 -7.44 -36.30 -6.81
C THR A 176 -8.91 -36.53 -7.20
N ASP A 177 -9.86 -36.05 -6.39
CA ASP A 177 -11.29 -36.23 -6.66
C ASP A 177 -11.75 -35.26 -7.76
N ARG A 178 -12.12 -35.82 -8.93
CA ARG A 178 -12.61 -35.03 -10.07
C ARG A 178 -14.01 -34.44 -9.86
N ALA A 179 -14.74 -34.89 -8.84
CA ALA A 179 -16.05 -34.36 -8.50
C ALA A 179 -15.93 -33.06 -7.65
N GLU A 180 -14.76 -32.80 -7.08
CA GLU A 180 -14.48 -31.59 -6.36
C GLU A 180 -14.31 -30.38 -7.30
N SER A 181 -14.68 -29.20 -6.80
CA SER A 181 -14.53 -27.94 -7.55
C SER A 181 -13.04 -27.60 -7.79
N LEU A 182 -12.75 -26.87 -8.88
CA LEU A 182 -11.38 -26.46 -9.19
C LEU A 182 -10.73 -25.66 -8.05
N PRO A 183 -11.39 -24.66 -7.42
CA PRO A 183 -10.80 -23.93 -6.28
C PRO A 183 -10.47 -24.84 -5.09
N ALA A 184 -11.36 -25.79 -4.78
CA ALA A 184 -11.13 -26.75 -3.68
C ALA A 184 -9.92 -27.64 -3.95
N ARG A 185 -9.79 -28.15 -5.18
CA ARG A 185 -8.64 -28.94 -5.62
C ARG A 185 -7.35 -28.13 -5.61
N ALA A 186 -7.40 -26.89 -6.10
CA ALA A 186 -6.25 -25.97 -6.07
C ALA A 186 -5.77 -25.70 -4.65
N ALA A 187 -6.69 -25.42 -3.70
CA ALA A 187 -6.38 -25.23 -2.29
C ALA A 187 -5.74 -26.49 -1.66
N ALA A 188 -6.24 -27.68 -2.03
CA ALA A 188 -5.66 -28.94 -1.58
C ALA A 188 -4.25 -29.18 -2.10
N ILE A 189 -4.02 -28.95 -3.40
CA ILE A 189 -2.71 -29.09 -4.05
C ILE A 189 -1.70 -28.10 -3.43
N ALA A 190 -2.09 -26.84 -3.25
CA ALA A 190 -1.26 -25.85 -2.60
C ALA A 190 -0.91 -26.24 -1.14
N GLY A 191 -1.88 -26.76 -0.38
CA GLY A 191 -1.66 -27.27 0.97
C GLY A 191 -0.77 -28.52 1.03
N ILE A 192 -0.72 -29.32 -0.02
CA ILE A 192 0.24 -30.44 -0.15
C ILE A 192 1.67 -29.90 -0.30
N GLY A 193 1.86 -28.78 -1.01
CA GLY A 193 3.16 -28.12 -1.17
C GLY A 193 3.80 -27.65 0.14
N ASP A 194 3.01 -27.44 1.21
CA ASP A 194 3.51 -27.06 2.54
C ASP A 194 3.94 -28.27 3.39
N ARG A 195 3.85 -29.50 2.87
CA ARG A 195 4.18 -30.73 3.60
C ARG A 195 5.65 -31.13 3.47
N SER A 196 6.06 -32.11 4.27
CA SER A 196 7.36 -32.75 4.07
C SER A 196 7.36 -33.56 2.77
N PRO A 197 8.41 -33.48 1.95
CA PRO A 197 8.48 -34.24 0.71
C PRO A 197 8.49 -35.75 0.99
N SER A 198 7.63 -36.49 0.27
CA SER A 198 7.64 -37.94 0.24
C SER A 198 7.49 -38.41 -1.23
N GLU A 199 7.98 -39.59 -1.55
CA GLU A 199 7.92 -40.16 -2.92
C GLU A 199 6.48 -40.13 -3.45
N ALA A 200 5.51 -40.55 -2.68
CA ALA A 200 4.09 -40.58 -3.06
C ALA A 200 3.50 -39.17 -3.29
N VAL A 201 3.97 -38.14 -2.55
CA VAL A 201 3.55 -36.74 -2.74
C VAL A 201 4.18 -36.17 -4.00
N LEU A 202 5.46 -36.39 -4.20
CA LEU A 202 6.18 -35.91 -5.40
C LEU A 202 5.62 -36.57 -6.69
N GLU A 203 5.33 -37.88 -6.67
CA GLU A 203 4.70 -38.56 -7.78
C GLU A 203 3.31 -37.99 -8.08
N LEU A 204 2.46 -37.81 -7.05
CA LEU A 204 1.14 -37.21 -7.21
C LEU A 204 1.20 -35.83 -7.87
N LEU A 205 2.03 -34.95 -7.34
CA LEU A 205 2.17 -33.60 -7.89
C LEU A 205 2.77 -33.59 -9.29
N SER A 206 3.71 -34.51 -9.58
CA SER A 206 4.26 -34.71 -10.94
C SER A 206 3.18 -35.09 -11.94
N VAL A 207 2.28 -36.03 -11.59
CA VAL A 207 1.15 -36.41 -12.45
C VAL A 207 0.19 -35.22 -12.65
N LEU A 208 -0.17 -34.50 -11.58
CA LEU A 208 -1.07 -33.35 -11.67
C LEU A 208 -0.46 -32.17 -12.47
N SER A 209 0.86 -32.00 -12.43
CA SER A 209 1.57 -30.94 -13.16
C SER A 209 1.59 -31.13 -14.68
N GLN A 210 1.26 -32.31 -15.16
CA GLN A 210 1.24 -32.69 -16.58
C GLN A 210 -0.18 -32.82 -17.15
N ASP A 211 -1.22 -32.50 -16.38
CA ASP A 211 -2.63 -32.60 -16.83
C ASP A 211 -3.00 -31.38 -17.71
N ASP A 212 -2.84 -31.54 -19.03
CA ASP A 212 -3.14 -30.50 -20.02
C ASP A 212 -4.63 -30.07 -20.04
N ASN A 213 -5.54 -30.91 -19.54
CA ASN A 213 -6.97 -30.59 -19.50
C ASN A 213 -7.35 -29.67 -18.33
N ALA A 214 -6.43 -29.44 -17.41
CA ALA A 214 -6.64 -28.61 -16.20
C ALA A 214 -5.44 -27.69 -15.98
N SER A 215 -5.16 -26.79 -16.93
CA SER A 215 -3.96 -25.94 -16.97
C SER A 215 -3.73 -25.16 -15.67
N GLU A 216 -4.78 -24.65 -15.03
CA GLU A 216 -4.69 -23.96 -13.75
C GLU A 216 -4.22 -24.88 -12.62
N LEU A 217 -4.80 -26.09 -12.50
CA LEU A 217 -4.36 -27.08 -11.50
C LEU A 217 -2.94 -27.57 -11.76
N ALA A 218 -2.56 -27.70 -13.04
CA ALA A 218 -1.20 -28.07 -13.41
C ALA A 218 -0.19 -26.99 -13.00
N ALA A 219 -0.54 -25.71 -13.14
CA ALA A 219 0.30 -24.61 -12.67
C ALA A 219 0.44 -24.60 -11.13
N VAL A 220 -0.67 -24.80 -10.39
CA VAL A 220 -0.64 -24.96 -8.93
C VAL A 220 0.23 -26.15 -8.49
N ALA A 221 0.13 -27.27 -9.20
CA ALA A 221 0.94 -28.48 -8.91
C ALA A 221 2.43 -28.25 -9.18
N ARG A 222 2.79 -27.52 -10.24
CA ARG A 222 4.19 -27.11 -10.52
C ARG A 222 4.74 -26.20 -9.42
N LEU A 223 3.93 -25.24 -8.93
CA LEU A 223 4.31 -24.39 -7.80
C LEU A 223 4.49 -25.20 -6.50
N ALA A 224 3.59 -26.15 -6.22
CA ALA A 224 3.70 -27.04 -5.07
C ALA A 224 4.93 -27.97 -5.14
N LEU A 225 5.25 -28.48 -6.33
CA LEU A 225 6.50 -29.22 -6.56
C LEU A 225 7.72 -28.36 -6.28
N PHE A 226 7.70 -27.11 -6.76
CA PHE A 226 8.77 -26.16 -6.47
C PHE A 226 8.94 -25.96 -4.97
N ASP A 227 7.86 -25.74 -4.21
CA ASP A 227 7.91 -25.54 -2.76
C ASP A 227 8.56 -26.71 -2.01
N LEU A 228 8.33 -27.96 -2.48
CA LEU A 228 8.88 -29.18 -1.88
C LEU A 228 10.31 -29.48 -2.30
N THR A 229 10.72 -29.09 -3.50
CA THR A 229 12.00 -29.51 -4.10
C THR A 229 13.04 -28.42 -4.18
N ALA A 230 12.62 -27.14 -4.14
CA ALA A 230 13.55 -26.03 -4.24
C ALA A 230 14.46 -25.96 -3.02
N THR A 231 15.75 -26.00 -3.28
CA THR A 231 16.78 -25.65 -2.29
C THR A 231 17.02 -24.14 -2.34
N THR A 232 17.33 -23.53 -1.19
CA THR A 232 17.72 -22.12 -1.16
C THR A 232 18.92 -21.91 -2.08
N ALA A 233 18.80 -21.01 -3.04
CA ALA A 233 19.88 -20.71 -3.97
C ALA A 233 21.09 -20.12 -3.21
N SER A 234 22.29 -20.52 -3.62
CA SER A 234 23.52 -19.93 -3.08
C SER A 234 23.68 -18.49 -3.58
N ALA A 235 24.37 -17.65 -2.81
CA ALA A 235 24.72 -16.31 -3.25
C ALA A 235 25.44 -16.36 -4.62
N PRO A 236 25.01 -15.59 -5.60
CA PRO A 236 25.66 -15.58 -6.90
C PRO A 236 27.08 -15.02 -6.83
N PRO A 237 28.03 -15.54 -7.61
CA PRO A 237 29.45 -15.16 -7.52
C PRO A 237 29.73 -13.70 -7.88
N TRP A 238 28.82 -13.06 -8.61
CA TRP A 238 28.94 -11.64 -8.99
C TRP A 238 28.41 -10.68 -7.91
N ARG A 239 27.78 -11.19 -6.84
CA ARG A 239 27.16 -10.37 -5.80
C ARG A 239 28.21 -9.56 -5.04
N GLN A 240 28.07 -8.23 -5.11
CA GLN A 240 28.92 -7.25 -4.41
C GLN A 240 28.06 -6.35 -3.51
N GLY A 241 26.84 -6.01 -3.96
CA GLY A 241 25.87 -5.19 -3.26
C GLY A 241 24.71 -5.98 -2.64
N ALA A 242 23.74 -5.24 -2.12
CA ALA A 242 22.55 -5.79 -1.48
C ALA A 242 21.49 -6.28 -2.49
N THR A 243 20.74 -7.30 -2.09
CA THR A 243 19.49 -7.73 -2.75
C THR A 243 18.31 -7.32 -1.87
N ILE A 244 17.40 -6.51 -2.42
CA ILE A 244 16.25 -5.96 -1.70
C ILE A 244 14.96 -6.50 -2.30
N ALA A 245 14.04 -6.96 -1.44
CA ALA A 245 12.69 -7.30 -1.83
C ALA A 245 11.73 -6.18 -1.42
N GLN A 246 10.74 -5.87 -2.26
CA GLN A 246 9.64 -4.96 -1.97
C GLN A 246 8.34 -5.53 -2.53
N LEU A 247 7.18 -5.07 -2.03
CA LEU A 247 5.92 -5.65 -2.48
C LEU A 247 4.75 -4.67 -2.48
N PHE A 248 3.80 -4.94 -3.39
CA PHE A 248 2.46 -4.37 -3.40
C PHE A 248 1.50 -5.37 -4.04
N LEU A 249 0.64 -6.01 -3.24
CA LEU A 249 -0.19 -7.13 -3.69
C LEU A 249 -1.61 -6.73 -4.14
N HIS A 250 -1.89 -5.42 -4.27
CA HIS A 250 -3.18 -4.94 -4.75
C HIS A 250 -3.20 -4.66 -6.26
N ALA A 251 -2.05 -4.73 -6.91
CA ALA A 251 -1.86 -4.50 -8.34
C ALA A 251 -1.06 -5.61 -9.00
N ASP A 252 -1.25 -5.77 -10.30
CA ASP A 252 -0.34 -6.48 -11.18
C ASP A 252 0.70 -5.46 -11.65
N ILE A 253 1.98 -5.69 -11.37
CA ILE A 253 3.07 -4.75 -11.67
C ILE A 253 4.07 -5.41 -12.61
N ASP A 254 4.36 -4.72 -13.70
CA ASP A 254 5.43 -5.05 -14.64
C ASP A 254 6.38 -3.85 -14.83
N GLY A 255 7.54 -4.06 -15.43
CA GLY A 255 8.52 -3.00 -15.66
C GLY A 255 8.05 -1.85 -16.55
N GLU A 256 7.08 -2.12 -17.43
CA GLU A 256 6.50 -1.14 -18.35
C GLU A 256 5.30 -0.41 -17.76
N LEU A 257 4.85 -0.77 -16.55
CA LEU A 257 3.66 -0.23 -15.91
C LEU A 257 2.38 -0.40 -16.76
N SER A 258 2.32 -1.46 -17.59
CA SER A 258 1.24 -1.68 -18.56
C SER A 258 -0.11 -1.92 -17.88
N GLN A 259 -0.10 -2.48 -16.67
CA GLN A 259 -1.27 -2.85 -15.88
C GLN A 259 -1.55 -1.88 -14.73
N VAL A 260 -0.71 -0.87 -14.56
CA VAL A 260 -0.86 0.12 -13.48
C VAL A 260 -2.08 0.98 -13.77
N GLY A 261 -2.99 0.94 -12.83
CA GLY A 261 -4.14 1.79 -12.81
C GLY A 261 -5.48 1.11 -12.89
N ALA A 262 -5.55 -0.19 -12.98
CA ALA A 262 -6.78 -0.94 -12.78
C ALA A 262 -6.98 -1.21 -11.29
N GLY A 263 -8.06 -0.71 -10.69
CA GLY A 263 -8.40 -0.94 -9.28
C GLY A 263 -7.74 0.05 -8.30
N ASP A 264 -7.47 -0.40 -7.07
CA ASP A 264 -7.01 0.39 -5.91
C ASP A 264 -5.51 0.79 -5.96
N ASN A 265 -4.98 0.95 -7.16
CA ASN A 265 -3.53 0.89 -7.42
C ASN A 265 -2.74 2.17 -7.17
N GLY A 266 -3.25 3.25 -6.71
CA GLY A 266 -2.54 4.49 -6.30
C GLY A 266 -1.11 4.68 -6.85
N GLY A 267 -0.43 5.72 -6.47
CA GLY A 267 0.95 6.00 -6.89
C GLY A 267 2.02 4.99 -6.42
N ILE A 268 1.65 4.04 -5.51
CA ILE A 268 2.62 3.10 -4.91
C ILE A 268 3.21 2.15 -5.95
N ALA A 269 2.40 1.61 -6.88
CA ALA A 269 2.90 0.72 -7.92
C ALA A 269 3.94 1.43 -8.81
N THR A 270 3.63 2.63 -9.25
CA THR A 270 4.56 3.47 -10.02
C THR A 270 5.84 3.79 -9.22
N LEU A 271 5.68 4.16 -7.95
CA LEU A 271 6.81 4.42 -7.05
C LEU A 271 7.73 3.20 -6.94
N LEU A 272 7.19 1.99 -6.74
CA LEU A 272 8.00 0.78 -6.59
C LEU A 272 8.80 0.46 -7.85
N VAL A 273 8.23 0.65 -9.04
CA VAL A 273 8.96 0.43 -10.30
C VAL A 273 10.07 1.46 -10.44
N ARG A 274 9.75 2.76 -10.35
CA ARG A 274 10.74 3.83 -10.51
C ARG A 274 11.84 3.80 -9.45
N LEU A 275 11.48 3.53 -8.20
CA LEU A 275 12.45 3.37 -7.12
C LEU A 275 13.33 2.13 -7.33
N GLY A 276 12.74 1.00 -7.74
CA GLY A 276 13.51 -0.22 -8.01
C GLY A 276 14.55 -0.01 -9.12
N ASP A 277 14.16 0.67 -10.20
CA ASP A 277 15.06 1.03 -11.30
C ASP A 277 16.17 1.98 -10.83
N ALA A 278 15.83 3.01 -10.05
CA ALA A 278 16.80 3.98 -9.53
C ALA A 278 17.80 3.36 -8.53
N LEU A 279 17.36 2.38 -7.72
CA LEU A 279 18.23 1.67 -6.77
C LEU A 279 19.30 0.83 -7.45
N VAL A 280 19.00 0.24 -8.61
CA VAL A 280 19.95 -0.63 -9.35
C VAL A 280 20.70 0.12 -10.43
N ALA A 281 20.33 1.37 -10.74
CA ALA A 281 21.04 2.20 -11.70
C ALA A 281 22.50 2.43 -11.25
N GLU A 282 23.43 2.38 -12.20
CA GLU A 282 24.81 2.75 -11.89
C GLU A 282 24.86 4.23 -11.51
N PRO A 283 25.53 4.61 -10.41
CA PRO A 283 25.68 6.01 -10.08
C PRO A 283 26.36 6.73 -11.24
N ALA A 284 25.65 7.67 -11.85
CA ALA A 284 26.24 8.57 -12.84
C ALA A 284 27.49 9.17 -12.20
N SER A 285 28.63 9.10 -12.89
CA SER A 285 29.91 9.64 -12.41
C SER A 285 29.68 11.06 -11.93
N ARG A 286 29.78 11.30 -10.63
CA ARG A 286 29.51 12.60 -9.99
C ARG A 286 30.41 13.66 -10.61
N GLY A 287 29.84 14.46 -11.51
CA GLY A 287 30.37 15.79 -11.77
C GLY A 287 30.36 16.54 -10.44
N SER A 288 31.45 17.25 -10.12
CA SER A 288 31.67 17.99 -8.88
C SER A 288 30.66 19.14 -8.72
N GLY A 289 29.39 18.77 -8.38
CA GLY A 289 28.34 19.72 -8.01
C GLY A 289 28.30 19.86 -6.49
N THR A 290 28.37 21.10 -6.02
CA THR A 290 28.26 21.50 -4.62
C THR A 290 27.01 20.92 -3.98
N GLU A 291 27.16 20.14 -2.91
CA GLU A 291 26.06 19.66 -2.06
C GLU A 291 25.22 20.87 -1.59
N SER A 292 23.91 20.84 -1.85
CA SER A 292 22.98 21.87 -1.38
C SER A 292 22.94 21.87 0.16
N ALA A 293 23.01 23.05 0.74
CA ALA A 293 22.96 23.26 2.21
C ALA A 293 21.64 22.74 2.84
N ALA A 294 20.57 22.60 2.05
CA ALA A 294 19.29 22.06 2.49
C ALA A 294 19.33 20.52 2.69
N ALA A 295 20.07 19.79 1.86
CA ALA A 295 20.29 18.35 2.04
C ALA A 295 21.13 18.06 3.31
N SER A 296 21.99 19.02 3.71
CA SER A 296 22.77 18.92 4.96
C SER A 296 21.95 19.18 6.21
N ALA A 297 20.89 19.97 6.14
CA ALA A 297 20.03 20.30 7.29
C ALA A 297 19.05 19.15 7.65
N LEU A 298 18.73 18.28 6.70
CA LEU A 298 17.88 17.08 6.91
C LEU A 298 18.69 15.86 7.39
N ARG A 299 20.01 15.94 7.38
CA ARG A 299 20.89 14.94 8.00
C ARG A 299 21.03 15.27 9.49
N ALA A 300 20.25 14.60 10.34
CA ALA A 300 20.62 14.44 11.74
C ALA A 300 22.03 13.84 11.79
N PRO A 301 22.90 14.26 12.75
CA PRO A 301 24.28 13.78 12.81
C PRO A 301 24.28 12.29 13.11
N PHE A 302 24.50 11.46 12.10
CA PHE A 302 24.70 10.03 12.24
C PHE A 302 26.09 9.83 12.89
N VAL A 303 26.13 9.61 14.19
CA VAL A 303 27.32 9.23 14.94
C VAL A 303 27.55 7.74 14.70
N GLY A 304 28.51 7.41 13.86
CA GLY A 304 29.07 6.05 13.80
C GLY A 304 29.26 5.44 12.43
N SER A 305 29.96 6.11 11.49
CA SER A 305 30.56 5.38 10.36
C SER A 305 31.67 4.50 10.89
N ARG A 306 31.39 3.23 11.09
CA ARG A 306 32.48 2.23 11.21
C ARG A 306 33.12 2.09 9.83
N LEU A 307 34.35 2.58 9.71
CA LEU A 307 35.30 2.23 8.64
C LEU A 307 35.45 0.70 8.63
N GLY A 308 34.84 0.00 7.70
CA GLY A 308 34.95 -1.43 7.59
C GLY A 308 34.64 -1.93 6.18
N THR A 309 35.68 -2.44 5.57
CA THR A 309 35.68 -3.50 4.53
C THR A 309 34.79 -3.30 3.29
N GLY A 310 35.32 -2.79 2.26
CA GLY A 310 35.29 -3.00 0.79
C GLY A 310 34.04 -3.61 0.08
N ARG A 311 32.91 -3.64 0.69
CA ARG A 311 31.64 -3.88 -0.01
C ARG A 311 31.16 -2.53 -0.53
N GLU A 312 31.01 -2.40 -1.85
CA GLU A 312 30.54 -1.17 -2.47
C GLU A 312 29.14 -0.80 -1.96
N ASP A 313 28.87 0.47 -1.79
CA ASP A 313 27.63 1.10 -1.34
C ASP A 313 26.51 0.96 -2.40
N ARG A 314 26.18 -0.27 -2.81
CA ARG A 314 25.42 -0.57 -4.01
C ARG A 314 24.27 -1.55 -3.71
N VAL A 315 23.12 -1.32 -4.32
CA VAL A 315 22.06 -2.32 -4.48
C VAL A 315 22.28 -3.04 -5.81
N ASP A 316 22.60 -4.32 -5.78
CA ASP A 316 22.81 -5.11 -6.99
C ASP A 316 21.49 -5.58 -7.61
N ARG A 317 20.46 -5.77 -6.76
CA ARG A 317 19.20 -6.37 -7.19
C ARG A 317 18.02 -5.86 -6.38
N VAL A 318 16.93 -5.56 -7.07
CA VAL A 318 15.62 -5.32 -6.49
C VAL A 318 14.63 -6.35 -7.02
N ILE A 319 13.80 -6.91 -6.15
CA ILE A 319 12.73 -7.84 -6.50
C ILE A 319 11.41 -7.20 -6.08
N THR A 320 10.60 -6.80 -7.06
CA THR A 320 9.25 -6.29 -6.81
C THR A 320 8.24 -7.42 -6.93
N MET A 321 7.57 -7.69 -5.81
CA MET A 321 6.53 -8.70 -5.73
C MET A 321 5.16 -8.04 -5.89
N SER A 322 4.35 -8.55 -6.80
CA SER A 322 3.01 -8.06 -7.05
C SER A 322 2.00 -9.20 -7.16
N ARG A 323 0.74 -8.86 -7.28
CA ARG A 323 -0.32 -9.80 -7.61
C ARG A 323 -0.11 -10.36 -9.02
N GLY A 324 -0.58 -11.56 -9.29
CA GLY A 324 -0.62 -12.14 -10.63
C GLY A 324 -1.29 -13.49 -10.69
N SER A 325 -1.18 -14.17 -11.83
CA SER A 325 -1.69 -15.52 -12.07
C SER A 325 -0.70 -16.60 -11.61
N HIS A 326 -1.13 -17.88 -11.61
CA HIS A 326 -0.23 -18.99 -11.35
C HIS A 326 0.84 -19.16 -12.44
N GLU A 327 0.51 -18.82 -13.68
CA GLU A 327 1.46 -18.88 -14.80
C GLU A 327 2.51 -17.77 -14.70
N SER A 328 2.08 -16.52 -14.47
CA SER A 328 3.02 -15.41 -14.25
C SER A 328 3.91 -15.62 -13.02
N ALA A 329 3.41 -16.33 -11.99
CA ALA A 329 4.24 -16.72 -10.85
C ALA A 329 5.35 -17.72 -11.24
N LEU A 330 5.06 -18.69 -12.10
CA LEU A 330 6.08 -19.63 -12.59
C LEU A 330 7.15 -18.93 -13.43
N ASP A 331 6.74 -18.02 -14.33
CA ASP A 331 7.64 -17.23 -15.17
C ASP A 331 8.53 -16.31 -14.30
N GLY A 332 7.93 -15.61 -13.35
CA GLY A 332 8.66 -14.73 -12.41
C GLY A 332 9.66 -15.50 -11.54
N LEU A 333 9.35 -16.74 -11.13
CA LEU A 333 10.29 -17.58 -10.37
C LEU A 333 11.51 -17.97 -11.20
N ALA A 334 11.34 -18.23 -12.48
CA ALA A 334 12.45 -18.53 -13.38
C ALA A 334 13.37 -17.32 -13.55
N ASP A 335 12.81 -16.12 -13.68
CA ASP A 335 13.57 -14.88 -13.80
C ASP A 335 14.30 -14.54 -12.48
N VAL A 336 13.60 -14.61 -11.36
CA VAL A 336 14.19 -14.39 -10.02
C VAL A 336 15.28 -15.42 -9.75
N GLY A 337 15.08 -16.70 -10.09
CA GLY A 337 16.06 -17.77 -9.91
C GLY A 337 17.27 -17.67 -10.84
N ALA A 338 17.16 -16.98 -11.98
CA ALA A 338 18.28 -16.72 -12.88
C ALA A 338 19.34 -15.78 -12.28
N THR A 339 19.06 -15.19 -11.13
CA THR A 339 20.00 -14.38 -10.31
C THR A 339 20.77 -13.32 -11.12
N ARG A 340 20.05 -12.54 -11.94
CA ARG A 340 20.65 -11.41 -12.68
C ARG A 340 20.73 -10.16 -11.80
N ARG A 341 21.69 -9.28 -12.09
CA ARG A 341 21.68 -7.90 -11.56
C ARG A 341 20.50 -7.13 -12.15
N GLY A 342 20.00 -6.16 -11.40
CA GLY A 342 18.96 -5.26 -11.86
C GLY A 342 17.63 -5.44 -11.14
N HIS A 343 16.57 -4.88 -11.70
CA HIS A 343 15.22 -4.92 -11.19
C HIS A 343 14.46 -6.10 -11.82
N SER A 344 13.91 -6.96 -10.96
CA SER A 344 13.13 -8.15 -11.35
C SER A 344 11.73 -8.07 -10.79
N PHE A 345 10.76 -8.65 -11.50
CA PHE A 345 9.36 -8.69 -11.10
C PHE A 345 8.91 -10.13 -10.86
N ALA A 346 8.15 -10.36 -9.80
CA ALA A 346 7.64 -11.67 -9.45
C ALA A 346 6.19 -11.63 -8.99
N ALA A 347 5.37 -12.54 -9.50
CA ALA A 347 3.96 -12.59 -9.18
C ALA A 347 3.66 -13.50 -7.98
N VAL A 348 2.84 -13.01 -7.07
CA VAL A 348 2.17 -13.78 -6.02
C VAL A 348 0.80 -14.18 -6.57
N PRO A 349 0.52 -15.47 -6.78
CA PRO A 349 -0.71 -15.89 -7.44
C PRO A 349 -1.91 -15.74 -6.52
N PHE A 350 -2.91 -14.97 -6.99
CA PHE A 350 -4.22 -14.88 -6.39
C PHE A 350 -5.32 -15.34 -7.34
N VAL A 351 -6.24 -16.12 -6.82
CA VAL A 351 -7.45 -16.50 -7.57
C VAL A 351 -8.42 -15.32 -7.58
N GLY A 352 -9.01 -15.03 -8.73
CA GLY A 352 -9.98 -13.96 -8.93
C GLY A 352 -9.34 -12.60 -9.22
N GLY A 353 -10.20 -11.61 -9.44
CA GLY A 353 -9.81 -10.22 -9.74
C GLY A 353 -9.20 -9.45 -8.56
N PRO A 354 -8.82 -8.17 -8.77
CA PRO A 354 -8.48 -7.26 -7.69
C PRO A 354 -9.66 -7.12 -6.73
N VAL A 355 -9.35 -6.98 -5.43
CA VAL A 355 -10.33 -6.66 -4.39
C VAL A 355 -9.82 -5.45 -3.60
N PRO A 356 -10.71 -4.66 -3.00
CA PRO A 356 -10.32 -3.59 -2.08
C PRO A 356 -9.36 -4.09 -1.00
N SER A 357 -8.46 -3.24 -0.54
CA SER A 357 -7.47 -3.61 0.47
C SER A 357 -8.11 -4.18 1.74
N ILE A 358 -9.27 -3.64 2.12
CA ILE A 358 -10.03 -4.06 3.29
C ILE A 358 -10.59 -5.48 3.17
N ASP A 359 -10.88 -5.93 1.95
CA ASP A 359 -11.43 -7.27 1.67
C ASP A 359 -10.33 -8.30 1.36
N SER A 360 -9.07 -7.88 1.33
CA SER A 360 -7.94 -8.73 0.90
C SER A 360 -7.42 -9.69 1.98
N TRP A 361 -7.80 -9.51 3.24
CA TRP A 361 -7.29 -10.27 4.40
C TRP A 361 -7.41 -11.78 4.28
N PRO A 362 -8.50 -12.36 3.70
CA PRO A 362 -8.58 -13.80 3.47
C PRO A 362 -7.50 -14.38 2.56
N ARG A 363 -6.82 -13.54 1.76
CA ARG A 363 -5.72 -13.96 0.85
C ARG A 363 -4.39 -14.17 1.57
N ARG A 364 -4.33 -14.04 2.90
CA ARG A 364 -3.13 -14.17 3.74
C ARG A 364 -2.30 -15.41 3.43
N VAL A 365 -2.96 -16.57 3.32
CA VAL A 365 -2.27 -17.87 3.13
C VAL A 365 -1.61 -17.93 1.75
N ALA A 366 -2.34 -17.52 0.71
CA ALA A 366 -1.79 -17.45 -0.65
C ALA A 366 -0.62 -16.45 -0.73
N ALA A 367 -0.74 -15.28 -0.07
CA ALA A 367 0.33 -14.30 0.03
C ALA A 367 1.58 -14.89 0.69
N GLN A 368 1.44 -15.55 1.84
CA GLN A 368 2.58 -16.18 2.54
C GLN A 368 3.29 -17.22 1.69
N ARG A 369 2.53 -18.10 1.01
CA ARG A 369 3.10 -19.11 0.11
C ARG A 369 3.86 -18.49 -1.04
N GLY A 370 3.25 -17.51 -1.73
CA GLY A 370 3.86 -16.86 -2.87
C GLY A 370 5.13 -16.08 -2.49
N ILE A 371 5.07 -15.28 -1.42
CA ILE A 371 6.23 -14.52 -0.93
C ILE A 371 7.37 -15.46 -0.50
N ARG A 372 7.06 -16.51 0.28
CA ARG A 372 8.08 -17.51 0.72
C ARG A 372 8.77 -18.15 -0.48
N ARG A 373 8.02 -18.51 -1.50
CA ARG A 373 8.51 -19.12 -2.73
C ARG A 373 9.48 -18.20 -3.47
N ILE A 374 9.08 -16.93 -3.66
CA ILE A 374 9.90 -15.93 -4.35
C ILE A 374 11.20 -15.67 -3.56
N LEU A 375 11.12 -15.46 -2.25
CA LEU A 375 12.30 -15.18 -1.43
C LEU A 375 13.26 -16.37 -1.38
N ARG A 376 12.75 -17.61 -1.34
CA ARG A 376 13.60 -18.82 -1.43
C ARG A 376 14.25 -18.97 -2.79
N SER A 377 13.53 -18.66 -3.88
CA SER A 377 14.08 -18.68 -5.25
C SER A 377 15.16 -17.61 -5.44
N ALA A 378 14.99 -16.45 -4.82
CA ALA A 378 15.95 -15.36 -4.90
C ALA A 378 17.30 -15.68 -4.27
N GLY A 379 17.36 -16.65 -3.36
CA GLY A 379 18.54 -17.00 -2.59
C GLY A 379 18.76 -16.06 -1.43
N VAL A 380 19.86 -15.30 -1.43
CA VAL A 380 20.14 -14.33 -0.37
C VAL A 380 19.38 -13.03 -0.63
N VAL A 381 18.52 -12.66 0.31
CA VAL A 381 17.82 -11.38 0.37
C VAL A 381 18.26 -10.65 1.64
N ASP A 382 18.80 -9.44 1.49
CA ASP A 382 19.40 -8.70 2.60
C ASP A 382 18.40 -7.90 3.42
N ALA A 383 17.30 -7.47 2.77
CA ALA A 383 16.17 -6.84 3.46
C ALA A 383 14.88 -6.95 2.63
N ILE A 384 13.76 -6.94 3.32
CA ILE A 384 12.45 -6.73 2.71
C ILE A 384 11.86 -5.40 3.16
N HIS A 385 11.44 -4.55 2.21
CA HIS A 385 10.86 -3.25 2.50
C HIS A 385 9.34 -3.30 2.41
N LEU A 386 8.66 -3.06 3.52
CA LEU A 386 7.21 -3.00 3.66
C LEU A 386 6.75 -1.54 3.75
N ARG A 387 5.70 -1.17 3.01
CA ARG A 387 5.24 0.22 2.91
C ARG A 387 3.81 0.46 3.36
N MET A 388 3.07 -0.59 3.63
CA MET A 388 1.66 -0.53 4.04
C MET A 388 1.40 -1.51 5.19
N ALA A 389 0.34 -1.26 5.98
CA ALA A 389 -0.15 -2.22 6.95
C ALA A 389 -1.35 -2.98 6.36
N ASP A 390 -1.08 -3.85 5.42
CA ASP A 390 -2.02 -4.65 4.65
C ASP A 390 -1.76 -6.17 4.77
N VAL A 391 -2.51 -6.97 4.02
CA VAL A 391 -2.35 -8.43 4.00
C VAL A 391 -0.98 -8.84 3.46
N GLY A 392 -0.43 -8.09 2.50
CA GLY A 392 0.90 -8.34 1.94
C GLY A 392 1.99 -8.17 3.00
N SER A 393 1.97 -7.05 3.72
CA SER A 393 2.92 -6.78 4.80
C SER A 393 2.77 -7.75 5.99
N LEU A 394 1.53 -8.12 6.33
CA LEU A 394 1.28 -9.15 7.36
C LEU A 394 1.92 -10.50 6.97
N ALA A 395 1.71 -10.93 5.73
CA ALA A 395 2.26 -12.16 5.19
C ALA A 395 3.79 -12.10 5.08
N ALA A 396 4.32 -11.00 4.52
CA ALA A 396 5.74 -10.80 4.31
C ALA A 396 6.53 -10.73 5.61
N ALA A 397 6.04 -10.03 6.64
CA ALA A 397 6.68 -9.98 7.95
C ALA A 397 6.75 -11.36 8.62
N THR A 398 5.72 -12.21 8.41
CA THR A 398 5.73 -13.59 8.90
C THR A 398 6.80 -14.41 8.20
N VAL A 399 6.84 -14.34 6.86
CA VAL A 399 7.82 -15.08 6.04
C VAL A 399 9.24 -14.57 6.27
N ALA A 400 9.44 -13.25 6.42
CA ALA A 400 10.73 -12.64 6.71
C ALA A 400 11.31 -13.18 8.03
N ARG A 401 10.48 -13.28 9.08
CA ARG A 401 10.88 -13.89 10.37
C ARG A 401 11.25 -15.36 10.22
N ASP A 402 10.48 -16.14 9.43
CA ASP A 402 10.76 -17.56 9.19
C ASP A 402 12.08 -17.78 8.42
N LEU A 403 12.52 -16.81 7.64
CA LEU A 403 13.71 -16.85 6.79
C LEU A 403 14.87 -16.00 7.32
N ASP A 404 14.75 -15.43 8.53
CA ASP A 404 15.73 -14.52 9.14
C ASP A 404 16.11 -13.32 8.25
N ILE A 405 15.14 -12.80 7.46
CA ILE A 405 15.32 -11.62 6.62
C ILE A 405 14.91 -10.38 7.41
N PRO A 406 15.78 -9.37 7.55
CA PRO A 406 15.44 -8.13 8.24
C PRO A 406 14.37 -7.33 7.46
N VAL A 407 13.47 -6.69 8.21
CA VAL A 407 12.39 -5.87 7.67
C VAL A 407 12.76 -4.39 7.79
N VAL A 408 12.64 -3.65 6.71
CA VAL A 408 12.55 -2.19 6.70
C VAL A 408 11.07 -1.82 6.54
N PHE A 409 10.55 -0.95 7.38
CA PHE A 409 9.14 -0.58 7.33
C PHE A 409 8.94 0.92 7.17
N THR A 410 8.30 1.34 6.07
CA THR A 410 7.81 2.72 5.94
C THR A 410 6.55 2.87 6.78
N VAL A 411 6.64 3.65 7.83
CA VAL A 411 5.54 3.89 8.77
C VAL A 411 4.56 4.88 8.16
N ALA A 412 3.51 4.35 7.55
CA ALA A 412 2.36 5.13 7.12
C ALA A 412 1.25 4.93 8.16
N PRO A 413 0.95 5.92 9.02
CA PRO A 413 -0.07 5.80 10.04
C PRO A 413 -1.50 5.95 9.48
N ASP A 414 -1.76 5.33 8.32
CA ASP A 414 -3.04 5.42 7.60
C ASP A 414 -4.24 5.10 8.52
N PRO A 415 -4.33 3.92 9.20
CA PRO A 415 -5.46 3.66 10.07
C PRO A 415 -5.56 4.65 11.24
N HIS A 416 -4.44 5.05 11.83
CA HIS A 416 -4.42 5.99 12.95
C HIS A 416 -4.90 7.38 12.51
N GLY A 417 -4.44 7.84 11.36
CA GLY A 417 -4.86 9.12 10.83
C GLY A 417 -6.32 9.17 10.43
N VAL A 418 -6.86 8.07 9.91
CA VAL A 418 -8.29 7.97 9.60
C VAL A 418 -9.12 7.97 10.89
N ILE A 419 -8.71 7.22 11.92
CA ILE A 419 -9.36 7.23 13.23
C ILE A 419 -9.38 8.65 13.81
N ASP A 420 -8.23 9.34 13.86
CA ASP A 420 -8.09 10.71 14.38
C ASP A 420 -9.00 11.71 13.64
N SER A 421 -9.08 11.62 12.32
CA SER A 421 -9.95 12.46 11.50
C SER A 421 -11.44 12.17 11.72
N LEU A 422 -11.83 10.90 11.80
CA LEU A 422 -13.22 10.53 12.06
C LEU A 422 -13.67 10.88 13.47
N GLU A 423 -12.78 10.75 14.47
CA GLU A 423 -13.03 11.16 15.84
C GLU A 423 -13.21 12.68 15.92
N SER A 424 -12.33 13.45 15.29
CA SER A 424 -12.39 14.91 15.25
C SER A 424 -13.68 15.44 14.60
N SER A 425 -14.19 14.73 13.59
CA SER A 425 -15.48 15.05 12.94
C SER A 425 -16.70 14.55 13.71
N GLY A 426 -16.52 13.76 14.78
CA GLY A 426 -17.60 13.11 15.52
C GLY A 426 -18.26 11.92 14.81
N ALA A 427 -17.73 11.49 13.67
CA ALA A 427 -18.23 10.34 12.93
C ALA A 427 -17.85 9.01 13.58
N LEU A 428 -16.72 8.96 14.28
CA LEU A 428 -16.28 7.82 15.07
C LEU A 428 -16.22 8.19 16.55
N THR A 429 -16.84 7.37 17.37
CA THR A 429 -16.95 7.58 18.81
C THR A 429 -16.72 6.26 19.53
N ARG A 430 -16.51 6.29 20.85
CA ARG A 430 -16.42 5.06 21.66
C ARG A 430 -17.66 4.17 21.53
N THR A 431 -18.84 4.77 21.35
CA THR A 431 -20.13 4.06 21.29
C THR A 431 -20.34 3.28 19.99
N ASN A 432 -19.82 3.78 18.86
CA ASN A 432 -19.96 3.12 17.55
C ASN A 432 -18.67 2.49 17.03
N PHE A 433 -17.59 2.49 17.83
CA PHE A 433 -16.27 2.05 17.39
C PHE A 433 -16.28 0.61 16.90
N GLY A 434 -16.90 -0.31 17.62
CA GLY A 434 -16.91 -1.73 17.27
C GLY A 434 -17.71 -2.03 16.00
N GLU A 435 -18.83 -1.32 15.78
CA GLU A 435 -19.62 -1.48 14.55
C GLU A 435 -18.85 -1.00 13.32
N VAL A 436 -18.12 0.13 13.45
CA VAL A 436 -17.25 0.64 12.39
C VAL A 436 -16.03 -0.26 12.21
N ASP A 437 -15.45 -0.74 13.30
CA ASP A 437 -14.30 -1.64 13.29
C ASP A 437 -14.58 -2.98 12.59
N ALA A 438 -15.80 -3.52 12.72
CA ALA A 438 -16.22 -4.73 12.00
C ALA A 438 -16.18 -4.60 10.46
N VAL A 439 -16.13 -3.36 9.94
CA VAL A 439 -16.02 -3.06 8.50
C VAL A 439 -14.61 -2.59 8.14
N GLU A 440 -14.06 -1.68 8.93
CA GLU A 440 -12.79 -0.99 8.64
C GLU A 440 -11.56 -1.71 9.21
N HIS A 441 -11.76 -2.62 10.15
CA HIS A 441 -10.71 -3.36 10.87
C HIS A 441 -9.65 -2.46 11.51
N PHE A 442 -10.07 -1.29 12.03
CA PHE A 442 -9.19 -0.26 12.58
C PHE A 442 -8.32 -0.77 13.72
N TRP A 443 -8.90 -1.55 14.64
CA TRP A 443 -8.13 -2.11 15.76
C TRP A 443 -7.01 -3.01 15.26
N PHE A 444 -7.32 -3.91 14.33
CA PHE A 444 -6.33 -4.84 13.77
C PHE A 444 -5.25 -4.10 12.99
N ARG A 445 -5.65 -3.17 12.12
CA ARG A 445 -4.75 -2.39 11.27
C ARG A 445 -3.83 -1.50 12.11
N ALA A 446 -4.34 -0.83 13.14
CA ALA A 446 -3.55 -0.02 14.05
C ALA A 446 -2.51 -0.87 14.80
N ARG A 447 -2.92 -2.05 15.30
CA ARG A 447 -2.00 -3.00 15.94
C ARG A 447 -0.97 -3.56 14.97
N LEU A 448 -1.33 -3.77 13.71
CA LEU A 448 -0.40 -4.23 12.69
C LEU A 448 0.69 -3.19 12.42
N VAL A 449 0.34 -1.89 12.29
CA VAL A 449 1.33 -0.81 12.14
C VAL A 449 2.30 -0.80 13.31
N GLN A 450 1.79 -0.83 14.56
CA GLN A 450 2.61 -0.83 15.76
C GLN A 450 3.56 -2.03 15.81
N ARG A 451 3.06 -3.22 15.47
CA ARG A 451 3.85 -4.44 15.45
C ARG A 451 4.93 -4.43 14.36
N LEU A 452 4.56 -4.03 13.13
CA LEU A 452 5.53 -3.92 12.04
C LEU A 452 6.65 -2.93 12.37
N ALA A 453 6.31 -1.78 12.97
CA ALA A 453 7.30 -0.79 13.38
C ALA A 453 8.19 -1.28 14.53
N ALA A 454 7.64 -2.00 15.51
CA ALA A 454 8.39 -2.55 16.62
C ALA A 454 9.35 -3.69 16.19
N ASP A 455 8.89 -4.57 15.30
CA ASP A 455 9.63 -5.74 14.80
C ASP A 455 10.64 -5.37 13.69
N ALA A 456 10.49 -4.20 13.03
CA ALA A 456 11.37 -3.78 11.94
C ALA A 456 12.82 -3.56 12.44
N ALA A 457 13.78 -3.97 11.64
CA ALA A 457 15.18 -3.64 11.86
C ALA A 457 15.42 -2.13 11.71
N HIS A 458 14.68 -1.49 10.79
CA HIS A 458 14.71 -0.04 10.58
C HIS A 458 13.34 0.48 10.12
N THR A 459 12.97 1.68 10.57
CA THR A 459 11.76 2.35 10.12
C THR A 459 12.06 3.59 9.30
N VAL A 460 11.28 3.78 8.24
CA VAL A 460 11.29 4.98 7.41
C VAL A 460 10.05 5.81 7.74
N LEU A 461 10.24 7.08 8.01
CA LEU A 461 9.20 8.03 8.38
C LEU A 461 9.06 9.10 7.29
N PHE A 462 7.85 9.53 7.01
CA PHE A 462 7.64 10.70 6.16
C PHE A 462 7.88 11.98 6.93
N PRO A 463 8.45 13.03 6.30
CA PRO A 463 8.63 14.32 6.96
C PRO A 463 7.27 14.92 7.36
N ARG A 464 7.22 15.53 8.55
CA ARG A 464 6.05 16.22 9.13
C ARG A 464 6.54 17.42 9.92
N PRO A 465 5.77 18.51 10.03
CA PRO A 465 6.17 19.70 10.80
C PRO A 465 6.50 19.39 12.27
N HIS A 466 5.75 18.47 12.88
CA HIS A 466 5.89 18.06 14.29
C HIS A 466 6.08 16.55 14.39
N LEU A 467 7.05 16.01 13.64
CA LEU A 467 7.24 14.56 13.41
C LEU A 467 7.24 13.77 14.72
N GLN A 468 8.07 14.13 15.69
CA GLN A 468 8.18 13.42 16.97
C GLN A 468 6.82 13.36 17.68
N GLN A 469 6.18 14.50 17.85
CA GLN A 469 4.90 14.61 18.56
C GLN A 469 3.77 13.88 17.81
N ASP A 470 3.74 13.96 16.48
CA ASP A 470 2.73 13.31 15.65
C ASP A 470 2.87 11.79 15.69
N ILE A 471 4.08 11.27 15.56
CA ILE A 471 4.33 9.82 15.59
C ILE A 471 4.07 9.25 16.97
N GLU A 472 4.50 9.94 18.03
CA GLU A 472 4.20 9.54 19.40
C GLU A 472 2.68 9.59 19.68
N ARG A 473 2.00 10.67 19.29
CA ARG A 473 0.54 10.82 19.45
C ARG A 473 -0.26 9.77 18.65
N LEU A 474 0.10 9.53 17.40
CA LEU A 474 -0.64 8.64 16.52
C LEU A 474 -0.34 7.17 16.83
N ILE A 475 0.92 6.78 16.89
CA ILE A 475 1.37 5.37 16.91
C ILE A 475 1.92 4.97 18.27
N GLY A 476 2.44 5.91 19.05
CA GLY A 476 3.07 5.66 20.34
C GLY A 476 4.56 5.29 20.23
N ILE A 477 5.23 5.67 19.15
CA ILE A 477 6.66 5.47 18.94
C ILE A 477 7.43 6.69 19.42
N ASP A 478 8.37 6.48 20.33
CA ASP A 478 9.35 7.47 20.75
C ASP A 478 10.59 7.37 19.86
N ILE A 479 10.70 8.29 18.89
CA ILE A 479 11.82 8.32 17.92
C ILE A 479 13.13 8.64 18.63
N ASP A 480 13.11 9.50 19.66
CA ASP A 480 14.30 9.95 20.36
C ASP A 480 14.92 8.87 21.26
N ALA A 481 14.12 7.86 21.65
CA ALA A 481 14.63 6.73 22.42
C ALA A 481 15.60 5.85 21.61
N HIS A 482 15.39 5.74 20.28
CA HIS A 482 16.21 4.89 19.39
C HIS A 482 16.40 5.55 18.02
N PRO A 483 17.05 6.72 17.96
CA PRO A 483 17.18 7.49 16.72
C PRO A 483 17.89 6.72 15.59
N GLU A 484 18.77 5.77 15.94
CA GLU A 484 19.49 4.92 14.99
C GLU A 484 18.59 3.96 14.22
N ARG A 485 17.37 3.70 14.71
CA ARG A 485 16.39 2.82 14.07
C ARG A 485 15.41 3.56 13.15
N HIS A 486 15.53 4.87 13.05
CA HIS A 486 14.58 5.70 12.33
C HIS A 486 15.27 6.61 11.32
N SER A 487 14.72 6.73 10.12
CA SER A 487 15.17 7.69 9.12
C SER A 487 13.98 8.45 8.56
N VAL A 488 14.14 9.75 8.38
CA VAL A 488 13.14 10.60 7.71
C VAL A 488 13.48 10.67 6.23
N ILE A 489 12.66 10.03 5.39
CA ILE A 489 12.90 9.94 3.95
C ILE A 489 11.64 10.37 3.21
N PRO A 490 11.70 11.48 2.45
CA PRO A 490 10.60 11.91 1.60
C PRO A 490 10.44 10.93 0.42
N GLU A 491 9.23 10.86 -0.14
CA GLU A 491 9.02 10.20 -1.42
C GLU A 491 9.61 11.04 -2.55
N GLY A 492 10.13 10.37 -3.58
CA GLY A 492 10.68 10.99 -4.77
C GLY A 492 9.82 10.75 -6.00
N ILE A 493 9.89 11.66 -6.96
CA ILE A 493 9.26 11.53 -8.27
C ILE A 493 10.29 11.42 -9.39
N ASP A 494 9.91 10.76 -10.48
CA ASP A 494 10.71 10.69 -11.69
C ASP A 494 10.53 11.97 -12.54
N LEU A 495 11.46 12.91 -12.42
CA LEU A 495 11.42 14.18 -13.15
C LEU A 495 11.48 13.99 -14.66
N ALA A 496 12.13 12.93 -15.15
CA ALA A 496 12.21 12.69 -16.59
C ALA A 496 10.82 12.42 -17.20
N VAL A 497 9.89 11.81 -16.48
CA VAL A 497 8.50 11.63 -16.91
C VAL A 497 7.82 13.00 -17.06
N ILE A 498 7.98 13.86 -16.07
CA ILE A 498 7.37 15.21 -16.06
C ILE A 498 7.95 16.09 -17.17
N ASP A 499 9.27 16.09 -17.35
CA ASP A 499 9.93 16.88 -18.39
C ASP A 499 9.55 16.43 -19.80
N ARG A 500 9.42 15.11 -20.00
CA ARG A 500 8.86 14.56 -21.24
C ARG A 500 7.42 15.02 -21.49
N ALA A 501 6.56 14.95 -20.46
CA ALA A 501 5.17 15.39 -20.57
C ALA A 501 5.04 16.89 -20.91
N ARG A 502 5.88 17.73 -20.32
CA ARG A 502 5.96 19.18 -20.64
C ARG A 502 6.40 19.41 -22.09
N THR A 503 7.42 18.71 -22.55
CA THR A 503 7.90 18.79 -23.93
C THR A 503 6.81 18.36 -24.91
N ASP A 504 6.12 17.25 -24.65
CA ASP A 504 5.02 16.74 -25.47
C ASP A 504 3.86 17.76 -25.55
N ALA A 505 3.51 18.42 -24.43
CA ALA A 505 2.45 19.42 -24.39
C ALA A 505 2.81 20.68 -25.21
N LEU A 506 4.05 21.18 -25.07
CA LEU A 506 4.52 22.33 -25.84
C LEU A 506 4.60 22.04 -27.37
N ALA A 507 5.05 20.83 -27.73
CA ALA A 507 5.07 20.37 -29.12
C ALA A 507 3.66 20.32 -29.73
N SER A 508 2.67 19.84 -28.98
CA SER A 508 1.26 19.78 -29.39
C SER A 508 0.69 21.19 -29.66
N LEU A 509 1.04 22.19 -28.85
CA LEU A 509 0.62 23.59 -29.04
C LEU A 509 1.25 24.19 -30.28
N SER A 510 2.53 23.93 -30.52
CA SER A 510 3.24 24.45 -31.71
C SER A 510 2.62 23.92 -33.01
N GLN A 511 2.19 22.65 -33.03
CA GLN A 511 1.49 22.07 -34.20
C GLN A 511 0.11 22.70 -34.43
N SER A 512 -0.55 23.23 -33.39
CA SER A 512 -1.86 23.89 -33.47
C SER A 512 -1.77 25.37 -33.93
N GLY A 513 -0.61 25.89 -34.28
CA GLY A 513 -0.43 27.24 -34.84
C GLY A 513 -0.51 28.40 -33.85
N VAL A 514 -0.45 28.13 -32.55
CA VAL A 514 -0.47 29.17 -31.50
C VAL A 514 0.96 29.54 -31.12
N SER A 515 1.54 30.51 -31.86
CA SER A 515 2.81 31.18 -31.49
C SER A 515 2.50 32.35 -30.58
N GLY A 516 2.77 32.24 -29.28
CA GLY A 516 2.51 33.34 -28.36
C GLY A 516 2.69 33.10 -26.87
N LEU A 517 3.46 32.10 -26.49
CA LEU A 517 3.97 32.04 -25.12
C LEU A 517 5.49 32.23 -25.18
N ASP A 518 5.99 33.35 -24.61
CA ASP A 518 7.42 33.62 -24.49
C ASP A 518 8.09 32.43 -23.80
N ALA A 519 8.78 31.63 -24.60
CA ALA A 519 9.72 30.66 -24.13
C ALA A 519 11.00 31.39 -23.70
N SER A 520 10.96 32.10 -22.58
CA SER A 520 12.15 32.58 -21.88
C SER A 520 12.66 31.51 -20.91
N ASP A 521 12.88 30.31 -21.40
CA ASP A 521 13.61 29.27 -20.69
C ASP A 521 14.93 29.01 -21.44
N ASP A 522 15.92 29.82 -21.15
CA ASP A 522 17.31 29.74 -21.62
C ASP A 522 18.09 28.69 -20.77
N ASP A 523 17.60 27.45 -20.67
CA ASP A 523 18.31 26.38 -19.95
C ASP A 523 18.23 25.00 -20.64
N LEU A 524 18.00 24.97 -21.97
CA LEU A 524 18.06 23.72 -22.74
C LEU A 524 19.38 23.53 -23.50
N SER A 525 20.47 24.22 -23.10
CA SER A 525 21.79 23.98 -23.62
C SER A 525 22.63 23.15 -22.64
N HIS A 526 22.43 21.86 -22.60
CA HIS A 526 23.49 20.97 -22.13
C HIS A 526 24.26 20.42 -23.34
N ASP A 527 25.54 20.75 -23.32
CA ASP A 527 26.60 20.35 -24.23
C ASP A 527 26.49 18.89 -24.67
N GLN A 528 26.29 18.71 -25.96
CA GLN A 528 26.65 17.47 -26.64
C GLN A 528 28.12 17.55 -27.04
N ASP A 529 29.00 16.94 -26.25
CA ASP A 529 30.34 16.60 -26.70
C ASP A 529 30.27 15.45 -27.72
N PRO A 530 30.98 15.54 -28.86
CA PRO A 530 30.98 14.49 -29.84
C PRO A 530 32.00 13.42 -29.46
N ILE A 531 31.52 12.24 -29.01
CA ILE A 531 32.36 11.05 -28.89
C ILE A 531 31.97 10.02 -29.93
N ASP A 532 32.94 9.83 -30.82
CA ASP A 532 33.29 8.71 -31.70
C ASP A 532 32.25 7.70 -32.22
N HIS A 533 32.20 7.68 -33.53
CA HIS A 533 31.64 6.64 -34.37
C HIS A 533 32.26 5.26 -34.11
N PHE A 534 31.43 4.28 -33.71
CA PHE A 534 31.41 2.92 -34.30
C PHE A 534 30.23 2.13 -33.68
N ASP A 535 29.44 1.51 -34.53
CA ASP A 535 28.35 0.56 -34.26
C ASP A 535 26.94 1.13 -33.98
N HIS A 536 26.34 1.81 -34.98
CA HIS A 536 25.12 2.63 -34.76
C HIS A 536 23.86 2.28 -35.57
N ASP A 537 23.77 1.16 -36.29
CA ASP A 537 22.57 0.94 -37.13
C ASP A 537 21.43 0.20 -36.45
N LEU A 538 21.68 -0.64 -35.46
CA LEU A 538 20.63 -1.33 -34.68
C LEU A 538 20.03 -0.43 -33.59
N ASP A 539 20.84 0.31 -32.85
CA ASP A 539 20.41 1.29 -31.84
C ASP A 539 19.58 2.45 -32.41
N ARG A 540 19.82 2.80 -33.68
CA ARG A 540 19.12 3.87 -34.35
C ARG A 540 17.71 3.50 -34.82
N ILE A 541 17.51 2.21 -35.18
CA ILE A 541 16.19 1.67 -35.56
C ILE A 541 15.32 1.52 -34.30
N ASP A 542 15.87 1.07 -33.19
CA ASP A 542 15.15 0.95 -31.93
C ASP A 542 14.75 2.34 -31.37
N ARG A 543 15.65 3.32 -31.41
CA ARG A 543 15.33 4.70 -30.96
C ARG A 543 14.24 5.36 -31.80
N THR A 544 14.28 5.21 -33.13
CA THR A 544 13.25 5.77 -34.03
C THR A 544 11.87 5.11 -33.77
N ASN A 545 11.82 3.81 -33.55
CA ASN A 545 10.58 3.12 -33.21
C ASN A 545 10.03 3.50 -31.82
N MET A 546 10.90 3.74 -30.86
CA MET A 546 10.52 4.24 -29.52
C MET A 546 10.00 5.68 -29.57
N ASP A 547 10.63 6.55 -30.33
CA ASP A 547 10.20 7.95 -30.50
C ASP A 547 8.85 8.03 -31.23
N ASP A 548 8.61 7.20 -32.23
CA ASP A 548 7.33 7.12 -32.93
C ASP A 548 6.21 6.58 -32.02
N ALA A 549 6.47 5.53 -31.24
CA ALA A 549 5.52 4.99 -30.28
C ALA A 549 5.17 6.01 -29.18
N ARG A 550 6.16 6.76 -28.71
CA ARG A 550 5.99 7.85 -27.75
C ARG A 550 5.12 8.97 -28.32
N ALA A 551 5.37 9.41 -29.55
CA ALA A 551 4.60 10.45 -30.21
C ALA A 551 3.13 10.03 -30.38
N VAL A 552 2.87 8.77 -30.72
CA VAL A 552 1.52 8.20 -30.82
C VAL A 552 0.85 8.18 -29.44
N SER A 553 1.55 7.75 -28.39
CA SER A 553 1.03 7.76 -27.02
C SER A 553 0.71 9.18 -26.52
N ALA A 554 1.55 10.16 -26.84
CA ALA A 554 1.33 11.55 -26.48
C ALA A 554 0.10 12.14 -27.22
N ALA A 555 -0.04 11.89 -28.52
CA ALA A 555 -1.19 12.31 -29.29
C ALA A 555 -2.49 11.71 -28.71
N LEU A 556 -2.49 10.42 -28.44
CA LEU A 556 -3.65 9.73 -27.85
C LEU A 556 -4.05 10.32 -26.49
N ALA A 557 -3.08 10.65 -25.63
CA ALA A 557 -3.36 11.25 -24.32
C ALA A 557 -4.01 12.63 -24.47
N PHE A 558 -3.55 13.46 -25.40
CA PHE A 558 -4.14 14.78 -25.67
C PHE A 558 -5.50 14.68 -26.35
N ASP A 559 -5.69 13.75 -27.30
CA ASP A 559 -6.97 13.50 -27.95
C ASP A 559 -8.05 13.06 -26.93
N GLN A 560 -7.66 12.25 -25.97
CA GLN A 560 -8.56 11.86 -24.87
C GLN A 560 -8.98 13.05 -24.01
N LEU A 561 -8.04 13.94 -23.68
CA LEU A 561 -8.34 15.17 -22.92
C LEU A 561 -9.23 16.10 -23.75
N ASP A 562 -8.89 16.31 -25.03
CA ASP A 562 -9.65 17.18 -25.93
C ASP A 562 -11.08 16.66 -26.16
N ALA A 563 -11.25 15.33 -26.29
CA ALA A 563 -12.57 14.72 -26.37
C ALA A 563 -13.40 14.99 -25.11
N LEU A 564 -12.76 14.87 -23.92
CA LEU A 564 -13.43 15.14 -22.65
C LEU A 564 -13.78 16.63 -22.52
N LEU A 565 -12.86 17.55 -22.83
CA LEU A 565 -13.09 18.99 -22.83
C LEU A 565 -14.15 19.40 -23.88
N GLY A 566 -14.23 18.67 -24.99
CA GLY A 566 -15.24 18.83 -26.04
C GLY A 566 -16.68 18.56 -25.58
N THR A 567 -16.88 17.86 -24.48
CA THR A 567 -18.21 17.65 -23.87
C THR A 567 -18.74 18.89 -23.15
N LEU A 568 -17.86 19.85 -22.82
CA LEU A 568 -18.25 21.11 -22.20
C LEU A 568 -19.09 21.96 -23.15
N PRO A 569 -20.13 22.68 -22.64
CA PRO A 569 -20.84 23.67 -23.40
C PRO A 569 -19.88 24.74 -23.99
N PRO A 570 -20.21 25.35 -25.15
CA PRO A 570 -19.36 26.39 -25.74
C PRO A 570 -19.03 27.55 -24.80
N SER A 571 -19.96 27.90 -23.90
CA SER A 571 -19.79 28.96 -22.91
C SER A 571 -18.75 28.65 -21.82
N ARG A 572 -18.39 27.38 -21.64
CA ARG A 572 -17.42 26.94 -20.64
C ARG A 572 -16.06 26.58 -21.25
N ARG A 573 -15.99 26.48 -22.56
CA ARG A 573 -14.70 26.24 -23.25
C ARG A 573 -13.82 27.49 -23.16
N GLY A 574 -12.54 27.30 -22.96
CA GLY A 574 -11.59 28.40 -22.77
C GLY A 574 -11.51 28.94 -21.35
N LEU A 575 -12.21 28.36 -20.39
CA LEU A 575 -11.97 28.61 -18.97
C LEU A 575 -10.78 27.77 -18.46
N PRO A 576 -10.05 28.24 -17.42
CA PRO A 576 -8.98 27.44 -16.79
C PRO A 576 -9.55 26.20 -16.12
N LEU A 577 -8.72 25.16 -15.97
CA LEU A 577 -9.08 23.89 -15.35
C LEU A 577 -8.50 23.79 -13.95
N LEU A 578 -9.36 23.40 -13.01
CA LEU A 578 -8.92 22.77 -11.78
C LEU A 578 -8.78 21.26 -12.04
N ILE A 579 -7.75 20.63 -11.53
CA ILE A 579 -7.57 19.17 -11.60
C ILE A 579 -7.30 18.60 -10.22
N SER A 580 -7.92 17.45 -9.92
CA SER A 580 -7.60 16.61 -8.77
C SER A 580 -7.41 15.18 -9.24
N VAL A 581 -6.34 14.53 -8.78
CA VAL A 581 -5.94 13.18 -9.19
C VAL A 581 -5.83 12.28 -7.98
N GLY A 582 -6.49 11.13 -8.01
CA GLY A 582 -6.41 10.13 -6.94
C GLY A 582 -7.59 9.16 -6.96
N ARG A 583 -7.67 8.29 -5.97
CA ARG A 583 -8.77 7.35 -5.79
C ARG A 583 -10.06 8.08 -5.41
N LEU A 584 -11.20 7.60 -5.90
CA LEU A 584 -12.51 8.06 -5.42
C LEU A 584 -12.80 7.43 -4.05
N HIS A 585 -12.22 8.02 -3.03
CA HIS A 585 -12.37 7.59 -1.65
C HIS A 585 -12.54 8.80 -0.74
N ARG A 586 -13.33 8.66 0.33
CA ARG A 586 -13.64 9.78 1.25
C ARG A 586 -12.40 10.52 1.77
N VAL A 587 -11.29 9.78 2.04
CA VAL A 587 -10.05 10.36 2.56
C VAL A 587 -9.40 11.32 1.54
N LYS A 588 -9.59 11.08 0.24
CA LYS A 588 -9.06 11.95 -0.84
C LYS A 588 -9.90 13.20 -1.07
N GLY A 589 -11.09 13.29 -0.49
CA GLY A 589 -11.89 14.50 -0.42
C GLY A 589 -12.43 15.02 -1.75
N MET A 590 -12.45 14.20 -2.82
CA MET A 590 -12.87 14.67 -4.14
C MET A 590 -14.34 15.12 -4.19
N ALA A 591 -15.23 14.44 -3.47
CA ALA A 591 -16.62 14.89 -3.35
C ALA A 591 -16.72 16.21 -2.56
N ALA A 592 -15.91 16.39 -1.51
CA ALA A 592 -15.86 17.66 -0.77
C ALA A 592 -15.31 18.80 -1.65
N LEU A 593 -14.36 18.52 -2.54
CA LEU A 593 -13.91 19.50 -3.54
C LEU A 593 -15.04 19.91 -4.48
N VAL A 594 -15.80 18.94 -4.98
CA VAL A 594 -16.97 19.23 -5.83
C VAL A 594 -18.01 20.05 -5.06
N GLU A 595 -18.28 19.70 -3.79
CA GLU A 595 -19.18 20.45 -2.90
C GLU A 595 -18.70 21.91 -2.70
N ALA A 596 -17.41 22.12 -2.41
CA ALA A 596 -16.83 23.45 -2.23
C ALA A 596 -16.87 24.28 -3.52
N TRP A 597 -16.56 23.64 -4.66
CA TRP A 597 -16.58 24.30 -5.98
C TRP A 597 -18.00 24.68 -6.43
N THR A 598 -18.98 23.80 -6.25
CA THR A 598 -20.39 24.07 -6.59
C THR A 598 -21.05 25.05 -5.62
N GLY A 599 -20.63 25.07 -4.36
CA GLY A 599 -21.10 25.99 -3.32
C GLY A 599 -20.60 27.43 -3.49
N ASP A 600 -19.60 27.65 -4.36
CA ASP A 600 -19.08 28.98 -4.69
C ASP A 600 -19.40 29.35 -6.17
N PRO A 601 -20.49 30.10 -6.43
CA PRO A 601 -20.90 30.47 -7.78
C PRO A 601 -19.79 31.20 -8.57
N THR A 602 -18.95 31.99 -7.87
CA THR A 602 -17.85 32.73 -8.49
C THR A 602 -16.76 31.77 -9.01
N LEU A 603 -16.43 30.72 -8.26
CA LEU A 603 -15.53 29.69 -8.73
C LEU A 603 -16.11 28.89 -9.90
N GLN A 604 -17.36 28.47 -9.74
CA GLN A 604 -18.03 27.67 -10.76
C GLN A 604 -18.13 28.43 -12.10
N GLU A 605 -18.36 29.74 -12.09
CA GLU A 605 -18.39 30.57 -13.29
C GLU A 605 -17.02 30.79 -13.95
N ARG A 606 -15.93 30.72 -13.16
CA ARG A 606 -14.58 31.12 -13.62
C ARG A 606 -13.68 29.97 -14.04
N CYS A 607 -13.99 28.74 -13.66
CA CYS A 607 -13.19 27.56 -13.98
C CYS A 607 -14.02 26.30 -14.15
N ASN A 608 -13.48 25.30 -14.85
CA ASN A 608 -14.02 23.95 -14.89
C ASN A 608 -13.25 23.06 -13.91
N LEU A 609 -13.84 21.94 -13.49
CA LEU A 609 -13.25 20.99 -12.58
C LEU A 609 -13.10 19.62 -13.25
N LEU A 610 -11.90 19.08 -13.26
CA LEU A 610 -11.56 17.74 -13.77
C LEU A 610 -11.15 16.84 -12.60
N ILE A 611 -11.89 15.76 -12.41
CA ILE A 611 -11.56 14.69 -11.45
C ILE A 611 -11.03 13.49 -12.22
N VAL A 612 -9.82 13.04 -11.86
CA VAL A 612 -9.15 11.89 -12.47
C VAL A 612 -8.97 10.79 -11.43
N GLY A 613 -9.54 9.64 -11.69
CA GLY A 613 -9.46 8.44 -10.86
C GLY A 613 -10.80 7.73 -10.69
N GLY A 614 -10.74 6.54 -10.12
CA GLY A 614 -11.86 5.67 -9.87
C GLY A 614 -12.38 4.92 -11.11
N ASP A 615 -13.14 3.85 -10.86
CA ASP A 615 -13.87 3.12 -11.89
C ASP A 615 -15.27 3.72 -12.01
N LEU A 616 -15.55 4.35 -13.14
CA LEU A 616 -16.81 5.00 -13.38
C LEU A 616 -17.88 4.07 -13.96
N GLU A 617 -17.49 2.92 -14.51
CA GLU A 617 -18.41 1.93 -15.12
C GLU A 617 -18.84 0.88 -14.11
N HIS A 618 -17.90 0.42 -13.29
CA HIS A 618 -18.11 -0.59 -12.26
C HIS A 618 -17.55 -0.10 -10.90
N PRO A 619 -18.11 1.01 -10.37
CA PRO A 619 -17.57 1.58 -9.13
C PRO A 619 -17.68 0.60 -7.96
N SER A 620 -16.64 0.54 -7.15
CA SER A 620 -16.70 -0.10 -5.84
C SER A 620 -17.74 0.59 -4.95
N PHE A 621 -18.06 -0.01 -3.80
CA PHE A 621 -19.04 0.56 -2.87
C PHE A 621 -18.65 2.00 -2.44
N ASP A 622 -17.38 2.21 -2.08
CA ASP A 622 -16.87 3.53 -1.65
C ASP A 622 -16.86 4.54 -2.80
N GLU A 623 -16.42 4.12 -3.99
CA GLU A 623 -16.48 4.98 -5.19
C GLU A 623 -17.90 5.37 -5.52
N GLY A 624 -18.85 4.43 -5.40
CA GLY A 624 -20.28 4.69 -5.60
C GLY A 624 -20.83 5.75 -4.64
N ILE A 625 -20.39 5.74 -3.37
CA ILE A 625 -20.76 6.75 -2.38
C ILE A 625 -20.23 8.12 -2.78
N GLU A 626 -18.95 8.22 -3.15
CA GLU A 626 -18.33 9.49 -3.56
C GLU A 626 -18.97 10.04 -4.84
N LEU A 627 -19.22 9.21 -5.84
CA LEU A 627 -19.92 9.60 -7.06
C LEU A 627 -21.35 10.10 -6.76
N ALA A 628 -22.07 9.44 -5.86
CA ALA A 628 -23.41 9.86 -5.45
C ALA A 628 -23.38 11.20 -4.68
N ARG A 629 -22.33 11.49 -3.90
CA ARG A 629 -22.11 12.78 -3.24
C ARG A 629 -21.88 13.89 -4.27
N MET A 630 -21.00 13.67 -5.25
CA MET A 630 -20.73 14.62 -6.32
C MET A 630 -22.01 14.94 -7.12
N ALA A 631 -22.80 13.92 -7.46
CA ALA A 631 -24.05 14.09 -8.18
C ALA A 631 -25.07 14.94 -7.38
N ARG A 632 -25.15 14.75 -6.06
CA ARG A 632 -26.02 15.56 -5.18
C ARG A 632 -25.61 17.04 -5.17
N SER A 633 -24.33 17.34 -5.17
CA SER A 633 -23.81 18.71 -5.20
C SER A 633 -24.17 19.45 -6.50
N LEU A 634 -24.45 18.72 -7.57
CA LEU A 634 -24.93 19.24 -8.85
C LEU A 634 -26.47 19.27 -8.96
N SER A 635 -27.19 19.36 -7.84
CA SER A 635 -28.68 19.38 -7.80
C SER A 635 -29.33 18.13 -8.38
N GLY A 636 -28.71 16.97 -8.23
CA GLY A 636 -29.18 15.70 -8.75
C GLY A 636 -28.98 15.52 -10.25
N ALA A 637 -28.14 16.34 -10.87
CA ALA A 637 -27.75 16.17 -12.26
C ALA A 637 -27.21 14.77 -12.51
N ASN A 638 -27.63 14.15 -13.57
CA ASN A 638 -27.15 12.89 -14.08
C ASN A 638 -25.66 13.04 -14.42
N ARG A 639 -24.88 11.95 -14.37
CA ARG A 639 -23.45 11.94 -14.77
C ARG A 639 -23.22 12.56 -16.15
N ASP A 640 -24.13 12.27 -17.09
CA ASP A 640 -24.09 12.81 -18.45
C ASP A 640 -24.35 14.32 -18.49
N ASP A 641 -24.89 14.89 -17.43
CA ASP A 641 -25.21 16.31 -17.29
C ASP A 641 -24.15 17.10 -16.51
N ALA A 642 -23.20 16.40 -15.86
CA ALA A 642 -22.14 17.02 -15.05
C ALA A 642 -21.29 17.99 -15.88
N ALA A 643 -20.99 17.64 -17.13
CA ALA A 643 -20.24 18.49 -18.06
C ALA A 643 -20.96 19.81 -18.38
N SER A 644 -22.30 19.83 -18.38
CA SER A 644 -23.09 21.05 -18.57
C SER A 644 -22.84 22.10 -17.48
N HIS A 645 -22.53 21.62 -16.27
CA HIS A 645 -22.14 22.42 -15.10
C HIS A 645 -20.63 22.71 -15.00
N GLY A 646 -19.80 22.10 -15.88
CA GLY A 646 -18.35 22.26 -15.90
C GLY A 646 -17.56 21.25 -15.07
N LEU A 647 -18.21 20.17 -14.59
CA LEU A 647 -17.54 19.04 -13.93
C LEU A 647 -17.27 17.94 -14.95
N LEU A 648 -15.99 17.55 -15.06
CA LEU A 648 -15.51 16.47 -15.89
C LEU A 648 -15.03 15.31 -15.03
N LEU A 649 -15.56 14.12 -15.25
CA LEU A 649 -15.14 12.88 -14.58
C LEU A 649 -14.40 12.02 -15.61
N ALA A 650 -13.09 11.89 -15.45
CA ALA A 650 -12.26 11.18 -16.41
C ALA A 650 -12.19 9.66 -16.14
N GLY A 651 -12.48 9.25 -14.89
CA GLY A 651 -12.17 7.90 -14.46
C GLY A 651 -10.66 7.67 -14.35
N HIS A 652 -10.29 6.41 -14.23
CA HIS A 652 -8.88 6.03 -14.14
C HIS A 652 -8.11 6.34 -15.43
N ARG A 653 -6.85 6.81 -15.26
CA ARG A 653 -5.89 7.06 -16.37
C ARG A 653 -4.49 6.61 -15.95
N ALA A 654 -3.73 6.12 -16.94
CA ALA A 654 -2.32 5.76 -16.75
C ALA A 654 -1.49 6.98 -16.30
N ASN A 655 -0.45 6.76 -15.51
CA ASN A 655 0.39 7.83 -14.93
C ASN A 655 0.98 8.75 -16.01
N ASP A 656 1.51 8.19 -17.11
CA ASP A 656 2.04 8.97 -18.24
C ASP A 656 0.99 9.86 -18.92
N THR A 657 -0.27 9.40 -18.97
CA THR A 657 -1.39 10.20 -19.48
C THR A 657 -1.71 11.35 -18.51
N VAL A 658 -1.72 11.06 -17.20
CA VAL A 658 -1.94 12.08 -16.17
C VAL A 658 -0.86 13.14 -16.19
N ALA A 659 0.42 12.75 -16.30
CA ALA A 659 1.53 13.71 -16.42
C ALA A 659 1.37 14.65 -17.62
N ARG A 660 0.97 14.12 -18.79
CA ARG A 660 0.66 14.93 -19.98
C ARG A 660 -0.55 15.84 -19.80
N TRP A 661 -1.56 15.38 -19.07
CA TRP A 661 -2.74 16.19 -18.75
C TRP A 661 -2.40 17.33 -17.78
N LEU A 662 -1.57 17.09 -16.78
CA LEU A 662 -1.06 18.14 -15.89
C LEU A 662 -0.30 19.21 -16.71
N ALA A 663 0.55 18.78 -17.64
CA ALA A 663 1.26 19.69 -18.55
C ALA A 663 0.29 20.44 -19.48
N ALA A 664 -0.71 19.76 -20.05
CA ALA A 664 -1.72 20.40 -20.89
C ALA A 664 -2.55 21.45 -20.12
N ILE A 665 -2.82 21.20 -18.83
CA ILE A 665 -3.53 22.14 -17.95
C ILE A 665 -2.65 23.36 -17.63
N ARG A 666 -1.36 23.16 -17.46
CA ARG A 666 -0.41 24.26 -17.28
C ARG A 666 -0.32 25.17 -18.50
N TYR A 667 -0.22 24.59 -19.70
CA TYR A 667 0.01 25.34 -20.95
C TYR A 667 -1.28 25.69 -21.72
N GLY A 668 -2.42 25.07 -21.37
CA GLY A 668 -3.71 25.23 -22.02
C GLY A 668 -3.94 24.28 -23.21
N ARG A 669 -5.20 24.25 -23.68
CA ARG A 669 -5.63 23.53 -24.90
C ARG A 669 -6.39 24.50 -25.81
N PRO A 670 -5.91 24.79 -27.02
CA PRO A 670 -6.47 25.81 -27.89
C PRO A 670 -7.98 25.67 -28.13
N GLY A 671 -8.77 26.69 -27.80
CA GLY A 671 -10.21 26.70 -27.93
C GLY A 671 -11.00 25.83 -26.94
N LEU A 672 -10.33 25.07 -26.05
CA LEU A 672 -10.94 24.13 -25.09
C LEU A 672 -10.68 24.51 -23.63
N ALA A 673 -9.45 24.81 -23.25
CA ALA A 673 -9.09 25.23 -21.90
C ALA A 673 -8.02 26.32 -21.92
N ALA A 674 -8.17 27.34 -21.06
CA ALA A 674 -7.14 28.35 -20.84
C ALA A 674 -5.89 27.75 -20.18
N PRO A 675 -4.70 28.31 -20.40
CA PRO A 675 -3.51 27.98 -19.63
C PRO A 675 -3.66 28.39 -18.15
N PHE A 676 -2.68 28.00 -17.35
CA PHE A 676 -2.57 28.37 -15.91
C PHE A 676 -3.67 27.79 -15.04
N GLY A 677 -4.02 26.50 -15.29
CA GLY A 677 -4.88 25.76 -14.38
C GLY A 677 -4.22 25.49 -13.02
N VAL A 678 -4.98 24.89 -12.11
CA VAL A 678 -4.59 24.67 -10.72
C VAL A 678 -4.79 23.21 -10.34
N TYR A 679 -3.83 22.64 -9.61
CA TYR A 679 -3.99 21.33 -8.98
C TYR A 679 -4.56 21.49 -7.57
N VAL A 680 -5.59 20.71 -7.23
CA VAL A 680 -6.22 20.74 -5.92
C VAL A 680 -6.15 19.37 -5.25
N CYS A 681 -5.38 19.27 -4.17
CA CYS A 681 -5.38 18.14 -3.27
C CYS A 681 -6.36 18.40 -2.13
N ALA A 682 -7.56 17.86 -2.23
CA ALA A 682 -8.61 18.04 -1.23
C ALA A 682 -8.61 16.93 -0.16
N SER A 683 -7.53 16.14 -0.06
CA SER A 683 -7.39 15.06 0.92
C SER A 683 -7.63 15.58 2.34
N MET A 684 -8.46 14.89 3.10
CA MET A 684 -8.62 15.15 4.55
C MET A 684 -7.30 14.96 5.28
N LYS A 685 -6.49 14.04 4.80
CA LYS A 685 -5.14 13.77 5.25
C LYS A 685 -4.30 13.28 4.08
N GLU A 686 -3.14 13.90 3.88
CA GLU A 686 -2.15 13.47 2.91
C GLU A 686 -0.84 13.14 3.63
N GLU A 687 -0.42 11.87 3.55
CA GLU A 687 0.80 11.45 4.25
C GLU A 687 2.03 12.08 3.63
N PHE A 688 2.11 12.10 2.30
CA PHE A 688 3.18 12.78 1.58
C PHE A 688 2.68 13.54 0.36
N GLY A 689 2.05 12.87 -0.64
CA GLY A 689 1.39 13.51 -1.78
C GLY A 689 2.21 13.52 -3.07
N ILE A 690 2.51 12.33 -3.63
CA ILE A 690 3.24 12.19 -4.90
C ILE A 690 2.59 13.01 -6.03
N ALA A 691 1.28 12.90 -6.22
CA ALA A 691 0.57 13.65 -7.28
C ALA A 691 0.65 15.17 -7.10
N LEU A 692 0.77 15.65 -5.87
CA LEU A 692 1.00 17.06 -5.57
C LEU A 692 2.40 17.50 -6.03
N LEU A 693 3.42 16.68 -5.75
CA LEU A 693 4.80 16.93 -6.25
C LEU A 693 4.87 16.89 -7.76
N GLU A 694 4.18 15.93 -8.41
CA GLU A 694 4.10 15.87 -9.89
C GLU A 694 3.47 17.14 -10.47
N ALA A 695 2.41 17.66 -9.86
CA ALA A 695 1.78 18.92 -10.25
C ALA A 695 2.72 20.12 -10.07
N MET A 696 3.43 20.21 -8.92
CA MET A 696 4.42 21.27 -8.67
C MET A 696 5.60 21.18 -9.64
N ALA A 697 6.11 19.99 -9.93
CA ALA A 697 7.18 19.77 -10.92
C ALA A 697 6.74 20.12 -12.35
N THR A 698 5.45 20.00 -12.66
CA THR A 698 4.87 20.44 -13.93
C THR A 698 4.78 21.98 -14.02
N GLY A 699 4.81 22.67 -12.87
CA GLY A 699 4.67 24.13 -12.75
C GLY A 699 3.22 24.59 -12.56
N LEU A 700 2.32 23.73 -12.10
CA LEU A 700 0.98 24.12 -11.70
C LEU A 700 1.01 24.79 -10.32
N ALA A 701 0.17 25.81 -10.14
CA ALA A 701 -0.17 26.28 -8.82
C ALA A 701 -0.96 25.19 -8.08
N VAL A 702 -0.70 25.02 -6.80
CA VAL A 702 -1.29 23.91 -6.02
C VAL A 702 -2.03 24.43 -4.79
N VAL A 703 -3.12 23.74 -4.44
CA VAL A 703 -3.82 23.88 -3.18
C VAL A 703 -3.73 22.54 -2.45
N ALA A 704 -3.32 22.55 -1.20
CA ALA A 704 -3.01 21.35 -0.45
C ALA A 704 -3.46 21.48 1.03
N PRO A 705 -3.63 20.34 1.74
CA PRO A 705 -3.95 20.38 3.16
C PRO A 705 -2.81 21.03 3.97
N ASN A 706 -3.17 21.77 5.01
CA ASN A 706 -2.25 22.43 5.93
C ASN A 706 -1.61 21.52 6.98
N GLY A 707 -1.81 20.20 6.84
CA GLY A 707 -1.25 19.14 7.69
C GLY A 707 -0.61 18.02 6.88
N GLY A 708 0.08 17.12 7.59
CA GLY A 708 0.79 16.00 6.97
C GLY A 708 2.04 16.41 6.19
N GLY A 709 2.40 15.60 5.19
CA GLY A 709 3.57 15.83 4.32
C GLY A 709 3.54 17.15 3.57
N PRO A 710 2.42 17.59 2.95
CA PRO A 710 2.37 18.86 2.21
C PRO A 710 2.82 20.06 3.00
N ALA A 711 2.53 20.12 4.29
CA ALA A 711 2.94 21.22 5.17
C ALA A 711 4.47 21.31 5.39
N THR A 712 5.26 20.32 4.93
CA THR A 712 6.73 20.35 5.06
C THR A 712 7.43 20.88 3.82
N TYR A 713 6.75 20.92 2.67
CA TYR A 713 7.37 21.32 1.41
C TYR A 713 6.58 22.38 0.62
N VAL A 714 5.30 22.57 0.92
CA VAL A 714 4.54 23.69 0.36
C VAL A 714 4.72 24.90 1.26
N GLU A 715 5.36 25.94 0.75
CA GLU A 715 5.46 27.24 1.41
C GLU A 715 4.24 28.09 1.03
N ASN A 716 3.37 28.36 2.04
CA ASN A 716 2.08 28.99 1.81
C ASN A 716 2.20 30.39 1.14
N GLY A 717 1.55 30.54 -0.02
CA GLY A 717 1.61 31.76 -0.83
C GLY A 717 2.88 31.92 -1.67
N VAL A 718 3.87 30.99 -1.57
CA VAL A 718 5.17 31.05 -2.27
C VAL A 718 5.33 29.89 -3.27
N THR A 719 5.09 28.65 -2.87
CA THR A 719 5.15 27.47 -3.74
C THR A 719 3.82 26.73 -3.85
N GLY A 720 2.80 27.14 -3.07
CA GLY A 720 1.46 26.56 -3.04
C GLY A 720 0.59 27.27 -2.01
N PHE A 721 -0.63 26.78 -1.83
CA PHE A 721 -1.57 27.29 -0.85
C PHE A 721 -1.96 26.17 0.10
N LEU A 722 -1.69 26.37 1.39
CA LEU A 722 -2.05 25.45 2.45
C LEU A 722 -3.38 25.87 3.08
N VAL A 723 -4.36 24.96 3.07
CA VAL A 723 -5.71 25.22 3.59
C VAL A 723 -6.20 24.09 4.48
N ASP A 724 -7.18 24.38 5.33
CA ASP A 724 -7.99 23.32 5.94
C ASP A 724 -8.95 22.74 4.88
N THR A 725 -8.64 21.56 4.38
CA THR A 725 -9.45 20.88 3.35
C THR A 725 -10.78 20.33 3.88
N GLY A 726 -10.97 20.29 5.19
CA GLY A 726 -12.24 19.98 5.85
C GLY A 726 -13.23 21.17 5.85
N ASP A 727 -12.72 22.38 5.64
CA ASP A 727 -13.53 23.60 5.52
C ASP A 727 -13.71 24.00 4.05
N ALA A 728 -14.94 23.85 3.55
CA ALA A 728 -15.29 24.19 2.16
C ALA A 728 -15.02 25.66 1.80
N GLN A 729 -15.17 26.60 2.76
CA GLN A 729 -14.86 28.01 2.52
C GLN A 729 -13.35 28.23 2.41
N ALA A 730 -12.56 27.66 3.30
CA ALA A 730 -11.10 27.73 3.25
C ALA A 730 -10.56 27.13 1.95
N LEU A 731 -11.09 25.97 1.53
CA LEU A 731 -10.74 25.34 0.26
C LEU A 731 -11.08 26.25 -0.93
N GLY A 732 -12.28 26.86 -0.96
CA GLY A 732 -12.71 27.81 -1.99
C GLY A 732 -11.83 29.06 -2.04
N PHE A 733 -11.40 29.62 -0.90
CA PHE A 733 -10.47 30.74 -0.83
C PHE A 733 -9.10 30.37 -1.43
N GLY A 734 -8.52 29.25 -1.00
CA GLY A 734 -7.23 28.78 -1.51
C GLY A 734 -7.24 28.54 -3.03
N ILE A 735 -8.33 27.99 -3.57
CA ILE A 735 -8.48 27.82 -5.03
C ILE A 735 -8.52 29.17 -5.76
N ARG A 736 -9.23 30.18 -5.24
CA ARG A 736 -9.28 31.51 -5.85
C ARG A 736 -7.89 32.18 -5.84
N ASP A 737 -7.17 32.09 -4.73
CA ASP A 737 -5.83 32.65 -4.61
C ASP A 737 -4.86 31.94 -5.56
N ALA A 738 -4.93 30.61 -5.68
CA ALA A 738 -4.11 29.84 -6.60
C ALA A 738 -4.39 30.20 -8.07
N LEU A 739 -5.67 30.35 -8.47
CA LEU A 739 -6.04 30.81 -9.81
C LEU A 739 -5.54 32.23 -10.09
N ALA A 740 -5.61 33.13 -9.12
CA ALA A 740 -5.14 34.50 -9.27
C ALA A 740 -3.61 34.57 -9.42
N VAL A 741 -2.87 33.78 -8.67
CA VAL A 741 -1.41 33.71 -8.77
C VAL A 741 -1.00 33.05 -10.09
N ALA A 742 -1.62 31.95 -10.47
CA ALA A 742 -1.30 31.22 -11.69
C ALA A 742 -1.48 32.09 -12.96
N ALA A 743 -2.54 32.91 -13.01
CA ALA A 743 -2.82 33.83 -14.11
C ALA A 743 -2.11 35.18 -13.99
N GLY A 744 -1.45 35.45 -12.86
CA GLY A 744 -0.77 36.73 -12.58
C GLY A 744 0.53 36.91 -13.33
N VAL A 745 1.05 38.15 -13.34
CA VAL A 745 2.32 38.54 -14.03
C VAL A 745 3.52 37.69 -13.51
N HIS A 746 3.51 37.30 -12.27
CA HIS A 746 4.57 36.49 -11.64
C HIS A 746 4.26 34.99 -11.62
N GLY A 747 3.23 34.52 -12.33
CA GLY A 747 2.84 33.10 -12.36
C GLY A 747 3.92 32.18 -12.90
N GLY A 748 4.79 32.67 -13.82
CA GLY A 748 5.97 31.95 -14.30
C GLY A 748 7.01 31.76 -13.20
N GLU A 749 7.41 32.84 -12.53
CA GLU A 749 8.40 32.78 -11.42
C GLU A 749 7.95 31.87 -10.30
N TYR A 750 6.65 31.91 -9.97
CA TYR A 750 6.04 31.01 -8.98
C TYR A 750 6.15 29.53 -9.40
N ALA A 751 5.80 29.22 -10.65
CA ALA A 751 5.91 27.88 -11.20
C ALA A 751 7.36 27.34 -11.18
N ASP A 752 8.32 28.18 -11.56
CA ASP A 752 9.75 27.84 -11.58
C ASP A 752 10.30 27.61 -10.16
N LEU A 753 9.85 28.40 -9.19
CA LEU A 753 10.25 28.22 -7.79
C LEU A 753 9.74 26.90 -7.24
N ALA A 754 8.47 26.57 -7.47
CA ALA A 754 7.87 25.30 -7.03
C ALA A 754 8.59 24.12 -7.70
N ARG A 755 8.87 24.22 -9.01
CA ARG A 755 9.58 23.16 -9.75
C ARG A 755 11.01 22.96 -9.24
N ARG A 756 11.78 24.03 -9.05
CA ARG A 756 13.14 23.95 -8.48
C ARG A 756 13.13 23.29 -7.10
N MET A 757 12.22 23.70 -6.23
CA MET A 757 12.08 23.11 -4.90
C MET A 757 11.88 21.58 -4.98
N VAL A 758 11.04 21.09 -5.90
CA VAL A 758 10.84 19.65 -6.12
C VAL A 758 12.09 18.99 -6.70
N ALA A 759 12.70 19.60 -7.72
CA ALA A 759 13.89 19.07 -8.38
C ALA A 759 15.10 18.95 -7.42
N ASP A 760 15.23 19.88 -6.50
CA ASP A 760 16.35 19.93 -5.57
C ASP A 760 16.20 18.92 -4.42
N ASN A 761 14.94 18.52 -4.06
CA ASN A 761 14.70 17.81 -2.80
C ASN A 761 13.92 16.51 -2.93
N PHE A 762 13.17 16.28 -4.01
CA PHE A 762 12.18 15.21 -4.10
C PHE A 762 12.30 14.37 -5.37
N THR A 763 13.52 14.06 -5.78
CA THR A 763 13.78 13.17 -6.91
C THR A 763 13.82 11.70 -6.48
N ILE A 764 13.47 10.80 -7.39
CA ILE A 764 13.51 9.36 -7.14
C ILE A 764 14.94 8.88 -6.88
N GLU A 765 15.94 9.51 -7.50
CA GLU A 765 17.36 9.22 -7.33
C GLU A 765 17.86 9.58 -5.92
N ALA A 766 17.42 10.73 -5.39
CA ALA A 766 17.74 11.16 -4.03
C ALA A 766 17.12 10.19 -3.00
N MET A 767 15.86 9.79 -3.20
CA MET A 767 15.20 8.78 -2.39
C MET A 767 15.93 7.43 -2.45
N ALA A 768 16.29 6.95 -3.65
CA ALA A 768 17.01 5.71 -3.87
C ALA A 768 18.39 5.72 -3.20
N SER A 769 19.13 6.82 -3.29
CA SER A 769 20.44 6.98 -2.64
C SER A 769 20.33 6.88 -1.11
N THR A 770 19.32 7.54 -0.52
CA THR A 770 19.14 7.51 0.95
C THR A 770 18.68 6.13 1.43
N LEU A 771 17.72 5.50 0.73
CA LEU A 771 17.27 4.15 1.05
C LEU A 771 18.36 3.10 0.84
N GLY A 772 19.19 3.25 -0.18
CA GLY A 772 20.37 2.38 -0.40
C GLY A 772 21.31 2.36 0.79
N SER A 773 21.48 3.52 1.46
CA SER A 773 22.26 3.60 2.70
C SER A 773 21.60 2.84 3.85
N VAL A 774 20.29 3.00 4.04
CA VAL A 774 19.52 2.27 5.07
C VAL A 774 19.60 0.76 4.85
N TYR A 775 19.40 0.28 3.63
CA TYR A 775 19.47 -1.15 3.33
C TYR A 775 20.83 -1.76 3.63
N ARG A 776 21.90 -1.04 3.34
CA ARG A 776 23.26 -1.46 3.66
C ARG A 776 23.48 -1.58 5.17
N ASP A 777 23.07 -0.57 5.93
CA ASP A 777 23.24 -0.56 7.37
C ASP A 777 22.49 -1.73 8.02
N VAL A 778 21.28 -2.02 7.53
CA VAL A 778 20.49 -3.16 7.96
C VAL A 778 21.14 -4.50 7.59
N ALA A 779 21.68 -4.63 6.36
CA ALA A 779 22.34 -5.85 5.90
C ALA A 779 23.61 -6.15 6.71
N VAL A 780 24.40 -5.15 7.04
CA VAL A 780 25.63 -5.30 7.85
C VAL A 780 25.31 -5.66 9.29
N ALA A 781 24.24 -5.09 9.86
CA ALA A 781 23.86 -5.38 11.25
C ALA A 781 23.41 -6.84 11.46
N THR A 782 22.97 -7.52 10.39
CA THR A 782 22.51 -8.92 10.42
C THR A 782 23.57 -9.94 10.05
N GLU A 783 24.76 -9.53 9.56
CA GLU A 783 25.84 -10.46 9.33
C GLU A 783 26.31 -11.08 10.67
N PRO A 784 26.36 -12.42 10.79
CA PRO A 784 26.88 -13.05 12.00
C PRO A 784 28.32 -12.59 12.20
N VAL A 785 28.64 -12.03 13.38
CA VAL A 785 29.99 -11.67 13.77
C VAL A 785 30.81 -12.96 13.68
N ALA A 786 31.69 -13.05 12.68
CA ALA A 786 32.64 -14.14 12.58
C ALA A 786 33.57 -14.02 13.82
N TRP A 787 33.36 -14.88 14.81
CA TRP A 787 34.31 -15.04 15.90
C TRP A 787 35.59 -15.62 15.29
N GLU A 788 36.55 -14.77 14.95
CA GLU A 788 37.90 -15.24 14.77
C GLU A 788 38.34 -15.88 16.09
N LEU A 789 38.28 -17.20 16.15
CA LEU A 789 39.01 -17.98 17.13
C LEU A 789 40.50 -17.73 16.84
N SER A 790 41.07 -16.70 17.43
CA SER A 790 42.54 -16.58 17.57
C SER A 790 42.98 -17.73 18.47
N VAL A 791 43.29 -18.86 17.87
CA VAL A 791 44.06 -19.91 18.51
C VAL A 791 45.50 -19.37 18.60
N SER A 792 45.84 -18.84 19.79
CA SER A 792 47.23 -18.61 20.21
C SER A 792 47.79 -19.87 20.81
#